data_6b2f315dd1efdfd3a9db3a201e94dc94
#
_entry.id   6b2f315dd1efdfd3a9db3a201e94dc94
#
_cell.length_a   1.000
_cell.length_b   1.000
_cell.length_c   1.000
_cell.angle_alpha   90.00
_cell.angle_beta   90.00
_cell.angle_gamma   90.00
#
_symmetry.space_group_name_H-M   'P 1'
#
loop_
_entity.id
_entity.type
_entity.pdbx_description
1 polymer ?
#
loop_
_entity_poly.entity_id
_entity_poly.type
_entity_poly.pdbx_seq_one_letter_code
_entity_poly.pdbx_strand_id
1 'polypeptide(L)'
;MPVNEEKVVRRRLDLRGQVQGVGFRPFVYRLATEFKLGGYVGNDSNGAFIEVEGPADCIAAFEAALVHGLPPLAKITELRRASLPVQAEREFRITGSRADPQRRPEVTPDAATCADCLRELFDPADRRYRYPFINCTNCGPRYSIIKTVPYDRPATTMAVFKMCPACQREYDDPADRRFHAQPNACPVCGPQLRLCRVRVAKGAAPREPAWAVEALDGDPIREAARMLAEGRILAVKGIGGYHLACRADREDVVQTLRQRKLRDGKPLALMVPSIAAAQEFCILTRADVEALASPAAPIVLARKRPEYCALDPAVLPLDPAIPSLGRWEGGKVRMWEGSLERSIPRSLDPSRPTIAPSVADQVDTFGVMLPYAPLHHLLFAEGLGPLVMTSANLSGQPLTFRDEDAFAELHEVADAFLIHDREIFRPIDDSVVFTFGDETVPIRRARGYAPRPLRLEAFDGDGPLAAVRGRRILAVGGELKSTVCLLHNGEAIVSEHLGDLSNPAAYRHFVQAIGRLEELFGFKPDVVAHDLHPQYLSSVYARQREVPTLAVQHHHAHVASVMAEYGLSGPVVGLSCDGTGYGTDGAVWGCELLLCERGDFERLGHLEYFPLVGGDAAAIDTWRPALALAVAAGGSAADVIPIASDDVPTAAELAVFERQLASGVNSPPTSSLGRVFD
;
A
#
# COMPACT_ATOMS: atom_id res chain seq x y z
N MET A 1 28.61 -20.51 54.34
CA MET A 1 27.42 -19.83 53.78
C MET A 1 26.73 -20.84 52.93
N PRO A 2 25.43 -21.13 53.08
CA PRO A 2 24.74 -22.06 52.21
C PRO A 2 24.70 -21.42 50.79
N VAL A 3 25.19 -22.17 49.80
CA VAL A 3 24.97 -21.86 48.37
C VAL A 3 23.46 -21.84 48.19
N ASN A 4 22.93 -20.70 47.84
CA ASN A 4 21.52 -20.55 47.48
C ASN A 4 21.31 -21.48 46.26
N GLU A 5 20.68 -22.63 46.42
CA GLU A 5 20.26 -23.48 45.31
C GLU A 5 19.30 -22.64 44.48
N GLU A 6 19.77 -22.11 43.35
CA GLU A 6 18.94 -21.38 42.41
C GLU A 6 17.75 -22.27 42.04
N LYS A 7 16.55 -21.87 42.42
CA LYS A 7 15.32 -22.63 42.19
C LYS A 7 15.07 -22.75 40.69
N VAL A 8 15.35 -23.93 40.14
CA VAL A 8 15.04 -24.24 38.75
C VAL A 8 13.53 -24.32 38.58
N VAL A 9 13.03 -23.62 37.58
CA VAL A 9 11.59 -23.60 37.20
C VAL A 9 11.46 -23.89 35.73
N ARG A 10 10.26 -24.35 35.31
CA ARG A 10 9.88 -24.51 33.91
C ARG A 10 8.63 -23.69 33.62
N ARG A 11 8.65 -22.92 32.54
CA ARG A 11 7.54 -22.12 32.08
C ARG A 11 7.21 -22.41 30.63
N ARG A 12 5.92 -22.36 30.33
CA ARG A 12 5.39 -22.30 28.97
C ARG A 12 4.89 -20.90 28.70
N LEU A 13 5.29 -20.38 27.54
CA LEU A 13 4.86 -19.09 26.98
C LEU A 13 4.13 -19.37 25.68
N ASP A 14 2.85 -19.05 25.61
CA ASP A 14 2.06 -19.11 24.36
C ASP A 14 1.90 -17.68 23.83
N LEU A 15 2.36 -17.44 22.59
CA LEU A 15 2.46 -16.12 21.98
C LEU A 15 1.56 -16.04 20.75
N ARG A 16 0.76 -14.99 20.69
CA ARG A 16 -0.03 -14.64 19.51
C ARG A 16 0.48 -13.36 18.87
N GLY A 17 0.17 -13.18 17.59
CA GLY A 17 0.58 -12.04 16.79
C GLY A 17 1.48 -12.45 15.64
N GLN A 18 2.17 -11.49 15.03
CA GLN A 18 3.08 -11.73 13.92
C GLN A 18 4.40 -12.32 14.43
N VAL A 19 4.42 -13.63 14.67
CA VAL A 19 5.58 -14.37 15.24
C VAL A 19 6.07 -15.50 14.31
N GLN A 20 5.45 -15.66 13.14
CA GLN A 20 5.84 -16.67 12.14
C GLN A 20 6.37 -15.99 10.87
N GLY A 21 7.39 -16.58 10.23
CA GLY A 21 8.02 -16.03 9.02
C GLY A 21 8.84 -14.75 9.21
N VAL A 22 9.06 -14.32 10.44
CA VAL A 22 9.67 -13.04 10.83
C VAL A 22 10.98 -13.22 11.63
N GLY A 23 11.61 -14.37 11.58
CA GLY A 23 12.84 -14.64 12.34
C GLY A 23 12.63 -14.86 13.85
N PHE A 24 11.39 -15.05 14.30
CA PHE A 24 11.08 -15.18 15.73
C PHE A 24 11.71 -16.41 16.37
N ARG A 25 11.57 -17.61 15.78
CA ARG A 25 12.16 -18.85 16.33
C ARG A 25 13.68 -18.79 16.48
N PRO A 26 14.48 -18.38 15.47
CA PRO A 26 15.92 -18.21 15.64
C PRO A 26 16.29 -17.10 16.65
N PHE A 27 15.47 -16.05 16.78
CA PHE A 27 15.66 -15.05 17.81
C PHE A 27 15.50 -15.66 19.22
N VAL A 28 14.41 -16.39 19.46
CA VAL A 28 14.17 -17.10 20.72
C VAL A 28 15.27 -18.07 21.04
N TYR A 29 15.72 -18.84 20.03
CA TYR A 29 16.84 -19.79 20.18
C TYR A 29 18.13 -19.12 20.66
N ARG A 30 18.54 -18.03 20.01
CA ARG A 30 19.74 -17.27 20.40
C ARG A 30 19.59 -16.71 21.81
N LEU A 31 18.43 -16.12 22.11
CA LEU A 31 18.16 -15.55 23.42
C LEU A 31 18.19 -16.61 24.53
N ALA A 32 17.53 -17.76 24.34
CA ALA A 32 17.52 -18.83 25.29
C ALA A 32 18.97 -19.43 25.52
N THR A 33 19.76 -19.50 24.45
CA THR A 33 21.16 -19.93 24.50
C THR A 33 22.01 -18.93 25.27
N GLU A 34 21.83 -17.63 25.08
CA GLU A 34 22.50 -16.56 25.82
C GLU A 34 22.23 -16.65 27.33
N PHE A 35 20.97 -16.88 27.70
CA PHE A 35 20.56 -17.07 29.11
C PHE A 35 20.80 -18.49 29.63
N LYS A 36 21.41 -19.39 28.84
CA LYS A 36 21.73 -20.78 29.20
C LYS A 36 20.49 -21.56 29.67
N LEU A 37 19.36 -21.37 29.05
CA LEU A 37 18.11 -22.07 29.37
C LEU A 37 17.95 -23.33 28.52
N GLY A 38 17.37 -24.38 29.11
CA GLY A 38 16.93 -25.57 28.40
C GLY A 38 15.50 -25.40 27.89
N GLY A 39 15.08 -26.24 26.92
CA GLY A 39 13.71 -26.26 26.43
C GLY A 39 13.59 -26.20 24.92
N TYR A 40 12.51 -25.58 24.42
CA TYR A 40 12.27 -25.50 22.97
C TYR A 40 11.30 -24.39 22.58
N VAL A 41 11.39 -23.97 21.32
CA VAL A 41 10.44 -23.09 20.65
C VAL A 41 9.84 -23.78 19.44
N GLY A 42 8.53 -23.64 19.26
CA GLY A 42 7.81 -24.17 18.10
C GLY A 42 6.73 -23.19 17.64
N ASN A 43 6.19 -23.46 16.46
CA ASN A 43 5.00 -22.79 15.96
C ASN A 43 3.80 -23.75 16.04
N ASP A 44 2.66 -23.17 16.33
CA ASP A 44 1.37 -23.83 16.14
C ASP A 44 0.41 -22.94 15.35
N SER A 45 -0.79 -23.38 15.18
CA SER A 45 -1.85 -22.61 14.50
C SER A 45 -2.27 -21.34 15.21
N ASN A 46 -1.88 -21.15 16.48
CA ASN A 46 -2.22 -19.99 17.31
C ASN A 46 -1.13 -18.91 17.31
N GLY A 47 0.10 -19.27 16.87
CA GLY A 47 1.26 -18.39 16.91
C GLY A 47 2.53 -19.16 17.18
N ALA A 48 3.26 -18.80 18.22
CA ALA A 48 4.44 -19.52 18.69
C ALA A 48 4.25 -19.95 20.14
N PHE A 49 4.86 -21.06 20.49
CA PHE A 49 4.96 -21.49 21.87
C PHE A 49 6.42 -21.73 22.24
N ILE A 50 6.76 -21.40 23.48
CA ILE A 50 8.10 -21.56 24.06
C ILE A 50 7.94 -22.32 25.36
N GLU A 51 8.74 -23.34 25.57
CA GLU A 51 8.94 -23.92 26.89
C GLU A 51 10.39 -23.69 27.31
N VAL A 52 10.59 -23.05 28.45
CA VAL A 52 11.91 -22.73 28.99
C VAL A 52 12.08 -23.32 30.39
N GLU A 53 13.27 -23.81 30.66
CA GLU A 53 13.67 -24.39 31.96
C GLU A 53 15.05 -23.85 32.39
N GLY A 54 15.13 -23.39 33.63
CA GLY A 54 16.38 -22.85 34.20
C GLY A 54 16.13 -22.09 35.50
N PRO A 55 17.15 -21.35 35.99
CA PRO A 55 17.01 -20.48 37.16
C PRO A 55 15.87 -19.46 36.98
N ALA A 56 15.08 -19.22 38.03
CA ALA A 56 13.91 -18.34 37.97
C ALA A 56 14.27 -16.91 37.50
N ASP A 57 15.41 -16.39 37.94
CA ASP A 57 15.87 -15.04 37.57
C ASP A 57 16.32 -14.98 36.10
N CYS A 58 16.95 -16.05 35.57
CA CYS A 58 17.31 -16.14 34.15
C CYS A 58 16.08 -16.20 33.26
N ILE A 59 15.01 -16.92 33.66
CA ILE A 59 13.76 -16.98 32.93
C ILE A 59 13.05 -15.60 32.95
N ALA A 60 13.06 -14.91 34.09
CA ALA A 60 12.48 -13.57 34.16
C ALA A 60 13.22 -12.56 33.24
N ALA A 61 14.56 -12.60 33.22
CA ALA A 61 15.37 -11.79 32.32
C ALA A 61 15.16 -12.15 30.85
N PHE A 62 15.04 -13.43 30.53
CA PHE A 62 14.70 -13.94 29.19
C PHE A 62 13.32 -13.40 28.73
N GLU A 63 12.28 -13.48 29.58
CA GLU A 63 10.93 -12.96 29.26
C GLU A 63 10.95 -11.44 29.01
N ALA A 64 11.71 -10.67 29.80
CA ALA A 64 11.88 -9.24 29.56
C ALA A 64 12.57 -8.95 28.24
N ALA A 65 13.69 -9.64 27.94
CA ALA A 65 14.43 -9.50 26.70
C ALA A 65 13.61 -9.97 25.48
N LEU A 66 12.76 -11.00 25.64
CA LEU A 66 11.86 -11.51 24.62
C LEU A 66 10.88 -10.42 24.11
N VAL A 67 10.35 -9.60 25.02
CA VAL A 67 9.38 -8.54 24.67
C VAL A 67 10.08 -7.30 24.09
N HIS A 68 11.24 -6.91 24.64
CA HIS A 68 11.93 -5.67 24.25
C HIS A 68 12.85 -5.83 23.03
N GLY A 69 13.34 -7.04 22.75
CA GLY A 69 14.30 -7.32 21.68
C GLY A 69 13.73 -7.95 20.42
N LEU A 70 12.43 -7.82 20.18
CA LEU A 70 11.76 -8.47 19.04
C LEU A 70 12.42 -8.16 17.69
N PRO A 71 12.50 -9.15 16.78
CA PRO A 71 12.84 -8.89 15.38
C PRO A 71 11.95 -7.81 14.77
N PRO A 72 12.44 -6.97 13.83
CA PRO A 72 11.73 -5.80 13.33
C PRO A 72 10.34 -6.07 12.75
N LEU A 73 10.10 -7.29 12.24
CA LEU A 73 8.80 -7.69 11.70
C LEU A 73 7.92 -8.42 12.72
N ALA A 74 8.47 -8.80 13.89
CA ALA A 74 7.70 -9.52 14.89
C ALA A 74 6.86 -8.56 15.72
N LYS A 75 5.62 -8.98 16.02
CA LYS A 75 4.70 -8.27 16.91
C LYS A 75 3.97 -9.27 17.76
N ILE A 76 4.12 -9.16 19.09
CA ILE A 76 3.35 -9.95 20.06
C ILE A 76 2.11 -9.14 20.41
N THR A 77 0.92 -9.73 20.22
CA THR A 77 -0.36 -9.12 20.61
C THR A 77 -0.91 -9.72 21.91
N GLU A 78 -0.53 -10.97 22.20
CA GLU A 78 -0.92 -11.66 23.42
C GLU A 78 0.20 -12.58 23.88
N LEU A 79 0.46 -12.61 25.18
CA LEU A 79 1.44 -13.50 25.85
C LEU A 79 0.81 -14.15 27.07
N ARG A 80 0.56 -15.46 26.97
CA ARG A 80 0.06 -16.28 28.08
C ARG A 80 1.20 -17.06 28.71
N ARG A 81 1.17 -17.18 30.05
CA ARG A 81 2.19 -17.87 30.84
C ARG A 81 1.56 -19.00 31.63
N ALA A 82 2.25 -20.15 31.66
CA ALA A 82 1.89 -21.28 32.48
C ALA A 82 3.14 -21.90 33.13
N SER A 83 3.01 -22.33 34.40
CA SER A 83 4.08 -23.07 35.07
C SER A 83 3.94 -24.55 34.73
N LEU A 84 5.07 -25.21 34.43
CA LEU A 84 5.13 -26.63 34.13
C LEU A 84 6.05 -27.38 35.12
N PRO A 85 5.90 -28.70 35.27
CA PRO A 85 6.85 -29.53 35.99
C PRO A 85 8.23 -29.49 35.33
N VAL A 86 9.30 -29.39 36.13
CA VAL A 86 10.70 -29.44 35.69
C VAL A 86 11.00 -30.79 35.04
N GLN A 87 11.69 -30.82 33.90
CA GLN A 87 12.07 -32.03 33.15
C GLN A 87 13.57 -32.26 33.04
N ALA A 88 14.38 -31.38 33.62
CA ALA A 88 15.84 -31.37 33.57
C ALA A 88 16.40 -31.22 32.14
N GLU A 89 15.70 -30.47 31.27
CA GLU A 89 16.21 -30.14 29.94
C GLU A 89 17.39 -29.15 30.06
N ARG A 90 18.50 -29.48 29.36
CA ARG A 90 19.73 -28.68 29.41
C ARG A 90 20.05 -27.95 28.13
N GLU A 91 19.43 -28.38 27.03
CA GLU A 91 19.65 -27.81 25.70
C GLU A 91 18.36 -27.14 25.22
N PHE A 92 18.53 -26.04 24.50
CA PHE A 92 17.42 -25.39 23.85
C PHE A 92 17.36 -25.77 22.36
N ARG A 93 16.17 -26.06 21.84
CA ARG A 93 16.00 -26.51 20.46
C ARG A 93 14.82 -25.84 19.76
N ILE A 94 14.87 -25.79 18.44
CA ILE A 94 13.73 -25.38 17.61
C ILE A 94 13.00 -26.65 17.19
N THR A 95 11.70 -26.73 17.50
CA THR A 95 10.85 -27.86 17.08
C THR A 95 10.12 -27.56 15.79
N GLY A 96 9.70 -28.63 15.08
CA GLY A 96 8.84 -28.51 13.90
C GLY A 96 7.51 -27.86 14.21
N SER A 97 6.91 -27.20 13.22
CA SER A 97 5.58 -26.63 13.35
C SER A 97 4.52 -27.71 13.50
N ARG A 98 3.56 -27.51 14.43
CA ARG A 98 2.39 -28.35 14.59
C ARG A 98 1.27 -27.80 13.70
N ALA A 99 0.91 -28.51 12.65
CA ALA A 99 -0.18 -28.09 11.76
C ALA A 99 -1.54 -28.39 12.40
N ASP A 100 -2.42 -27.40 12.42
CA ASP A 100 -3.84 -27.57 12.67
C ASP A 100 -4.57 -27.28 11.34
N PRO A 101 -5.30 -28.27 10.78
CA PRO A 101 -5.99 -28.11 9.50
C PRO A 101 -7.09 -27.03 9.51
N GLN A 102 -7.52 -26.58 10.68
CA GLN A 102 -8.62 -25.61 10.83
C GLN A 102 -8.16 -24.16 10.90
N ARG A 103 -6.85 -23.88 10.98
CA ARG A 103 -6.33 -22.52 11.10
C ARG A 103 -5.38 -22.14 9.98
N ARG A 104 -5.37 -20.84 9.68
CA ARG A 104 -4.64 -20.23 8.58
C ARG A 104 -3.34 -19.62 9.10
N PRO A 105 -2.18 -19.93 8.49
CA PRO A 105 -0.95 -19.25 8.82
C PRO A 105 -1.03 -17.78 8.36
N GLU A 106 -0.53 -16.87 9.20
CA GLU A 106 -0.36 -15.48 8.81
C GLU A 106 0.67 -15.36 7.68
N VAL A 107 0.31 -14.64 6.62
CA VAL A 107 1.22 -14.30 5.53
C VAL A 107 1.85 -12.94 5.80
N THR A 108 3.17 -12.93 5.97
CA THR A 108 3.92 -11.71 6.23
C THR A 108 4.01 -10.86 4.96
N PRO A 109 3.79 -9.52 5.02
CA PRO A 109 4.05 -8.60 3.93
C PRO A 109 5.52 -8.59 3.49
N ASP A 110 5.78 -8.13 2.26
CA ASP A 110 7.13 -7.80 1.81
C ASP A 110 7.72 -6.68 2.68
N ALA A 111 9.02 -6.77 2.99
CA ALA A 111 9.68 -5.83 3.88
C ALA A 111 10.93 -5.22 3.23
N ALA A 112 11.19 -3.95 3.55
CA ALA A 112 12.38 -3.23 3.12
C ALA A 112 13.67 -3.88 3.61
N THR A 113 14.78 -3.64 2.91
CA THR A 113 16.09 -4.17 3.24
C THR A 113 16.54 -3.69 4.61
N CYS A 114 16.86 -4.60 5.51
CA CYS A 114 17.28 -4.26 6.87
C CYS A 114 18.74 -3.77 6.92
N ALA A 115 19.09 -3.09 8.01
CA ALA A 115 20.42 -2.50 8.20
C ALA A 115 21.57 -3.54 8.09
N ASP A 116 21.38 -4.78 8.59
CA ASP A 116 22.38 -5.82 8.46
C ASP A 116 22.62 -6.23 7.01
N CYS A 117 21.56 -6.40 6.24
CA CYS A 117 21.67 -6.71 4.82
C CYS A 117 22.28 -5.55 4.03
N LEU A 118 22.00 -4.28 4.42
CA LEU A 118 22.64 -3.12 3.82
C LEU A 118 24.14 -3.08 4.13
N ARG A 119 24.55 -3.37 5.35
CA ARG A 119 25.97 -3.44 5.71
C ARG A 119 26.71 -4.48 4.86
N GLU A 120 26.16 -5.70 4.74
CA GLU A 120 26.76 -6.76 3.91
C GLU A 120 26.72 -6.41 2.40
N LEU A 121 25.67 -5.73 1.94
CA LEU A 121 25.55 -5.29 0.54
C LEU A 121 26.71 -4.39 0.11
N PHE A 122 27.23 -3.58 1.04
CA PHE A 122 28.29 -2.60 0.78
C PHE A 122 29.65 -3.00 1.38
N ASP A 123 29.77 -4.16 2.03
CA ASP A 123 31.04 -4.68 2.53
C ASP A 123 31.75 -5.50 1.43
N PRO A 124 32.89 -5.02 0.88
CA PRO A 124 33.65 -5.77 -0.12
C PRO A 124 34.14 -7.16 0.34
N ALA A 125 34.22 -7.39 1.65
CA ALA A 125 34.62 -8.68 2.22
C ALA A 125 33.45 -9.68 2.28
N ASP A 126 32.20 -9.22 2.18
CA ASP A 126 31.05 -10.12 2.21
C ASP A 126 30.81 -10.79 0.85
N ARG A 127 30.46 -12.07 0.87
CA ARG A 127 30.19 -12.86 -0.33
C ARG A 127 28.95 -12.39 -1.12
N ARG A 128 28.11 -11.51 -0.53
CA ARG A 128 26.96 -10.85 -1.16
C ARG A 128 27.23 -9.39 -1.47
N TYR A 129 28.48 -8.97 -1.45
CA TYR A 129 28.85 -7.62 -1.88
C TYR A 129 28.20 -7.28 -3.23
N ARG A 130 27.47 -6.18 -3.29
CA ARG A 130 26.70 -5.69 -4.46
C ARG A 130 25.68 -6.69 -5.03
N TYR A 131 25.19 -7.64 -4.23
CA TYR A 131 24.19 -8.59 -4.70
C TYR A 131 22.76 -8.03 -4.56
N PRO A 132 22.03 -7.71 -5.67
CA PRO A 132 20.76 -6.97 -5.64
C PRO A 132 19.57 -7.76 -5.08
N PHE A 133 19.77 -9.01 -4.65
CA PHE A 133 18.73 -9.87 -4.05
C PHE A 133 19.11 -10.36 -2.65
N ILE A 134 20.06 -9.68 -1.98
CA ILE A 134 20.40 -9.99 -0.59
C ILE A 134 19.18 -9.82 0.32
N ASN A 135 18.99 -10.75 1.23
CA ASN A 135 17.90 -10.74 2.20
C ASN A 135 18.24 -11.62 3.42
N CYS A 136 17.35 -11.56 4.43
CA CYS A 136 17.40 -12.46 5.60
C CYS A 136 15.97 -12.70 6.14
N THR A 137 15.84 -13.23 7.36
CA THR A 137 14.54 -13.41 8.01
C THR A 137 13.82 -12.10 8.33
N ASN A 138 14.54 -10.97 8.41
CA ASN A 138 14.00 -9.66 8.80
C ASN A 138 13.64 -8.76 7.61
N CYS A 139 13.96 -9.15 6.36
CA CYS A 139 13.75 -8.28 5.20
C CYS A 139 13.55 -9.08 3.90
N GLY A 140 13.17 -8.37 2.83
CA GLY A 140 13.02 -8.91 1.50
C GLY A 140 11.60 -9.41 1.17
N PRO A 141 11.43 -10.10 0.04
CA PRO A 141 10.14 -10.52 -0.47
C PRO A 141 9.51 -11.64 0.39
N ARG A 142 8.20 -11.59 0.53
CA ARG A 142 7.35 -12.55 1.23
C ARG A 142 6.08 -12.80 0.43
N TYR A 143 5.11 -11.85 0.50
CA TYR A 143 3.83 -11.94 -0.18
C TYR A 143 3.98 -12.00 -1.69
N SER A 144 4.88 -11.21 -2.25
CA SER A 144 5.12 -11.19 -3.71
C SER A 144 5.62 -12.50 -4.30
N ILE A 145 6.26 -13.37 -3.48
CA ILE A 145 6.85 -14.63 -3.95
C ILE A 145 6.11 -15.89 -3.49
N ILE A 146 5.17 -15.79 -2.54
CA ILE A 146 4.48 -16.97 -1.99
C ILE A 146 3.45 -17.51 -2.99
N LYS A 147 3.49 -18.81 -3.25
CA LYS A 147 2.51 -19.54 -4.08
C LYS A 147 1.39 -20.11 -3.22
N THR A 148 1.77 -20.85 -2.19
CA THR A 148 0.85 -21.50 -1.25
C THR A 148 1.39 -21.43 0.18
N VAL A 149 0.53 -21.70 1.16
CA VAL A 149 0.93 -21.86 2.56
C VAL A 149 1.11 -23.35 2.89
N PRO A 150 2.03 -23.72 3.79
CA PRO A 150 2.88 -22.86 4.62
C PRO A 150 3.97 -22.12 3.81
N TYR A 151 4.48 -21.00 4.34
CA TYR A 151 5.56 -20.22 3.73
C TYR A 151 6.89 -20.97 3.87
N ASP A 152 7.12 -21.90 2.97
CA ASP A 152 8.35 -22.67 2.84
C ASP A 152 8.93 -22.53 1.43
N ARG A 153 10.25 -22.64 1.26
CA ARG A 153 10.91 -22.38 -0.04
C ARG A 153 10.29 -23.11 -1.22
N PRO A 154 9.91 -24.42 -1.12
CA PRO A 154 9.22 -25.12 -2.22
C PRO A 154 7.88 -24.50 -2.61
N ALA A 155 7.21 -23.82 -1.68
CA ALA A 155 5.95 -23.11 -1.89
C ALA A 155 6.12 -21.64 -2.33
N THR A 156 7.32 -21.27 -2.79
CA THR A 156 7.64 -19.91 -3.28
C THR A 156 8.24 -19.94 -4.67
N THR A 157 8.34 -18.77 -5.31
CA THR A 157 9.05 -18.62 -6.60
C THR A 157 10.56 -18.86 -6.49
N MET A 158 11.10 -18.90 -5.26
CA MET A 158 12.50 -19.21 -5.01
C MET A 158 12.85 -20.71 -5.11
N ALA A 159 11.86 -21.58 -5.26
CA ALA A 159 12.05 -23.03 -5.40
C ALA A 159 12.96 -23.42 -6.57
N VAL A 160 12.95 -22.63 -7.65
CA VAL A 160 13.78 -22.86 -8.85
C VAL A 160 15.27 -22.59 -8.62
N PHE A 161 15.61 -21.80 -7.61
CA PHE A 161 16.98 -21.43 -7.26
C PHE A 161 17.52 -22.39 -6.19
N LYS A 162 18.23 -23.44 -6.60
CA LYS A 162 18.85 -24.39 -5.66
C LYS A 162 19.98 -23.71 -4.89
N MET A 163 19.92 -23.74 -3.57
CA MET A 163 20.94 -23.13 -2.72
C MET A 163 22.31 -23.82 -2.93
N CYS A 164 23.36 -23.01 -3.02
CA CYS A 164 24.72 -23.53 -2.96
C CYS A 164 25.05 -24.02 -1.53
N PRO A 165 26.12 -24.83 -1.35
CA PRO A 165 26.44 -25.37 -0.02
C PRO A 165 26.62 -24.33 1.09
N ALA A 166 27.11 -23.13 0.73
CA ALA A 166 27.27 -22.05 1.71
C ALA A 166 25.90 -21.45 2.12
N CYS A 167 24.98 -21.21 1.18
CA CYS A 167 23.63 -20.74 1.48
C CYS A 167 22.82 -21.81 2.22
N GLN A 168 23.04 -23.10 1.94
CA GLN A 168 22.38 -24.18 2.63
C GLN A 168 22.81 -24.25 4.10
N ARG A 169 24.11 -24.12 4.39
CA ARG A 169 24.59 -24.07 5.78
C ARG A 169 23.95 -22.95 6.59
N GLU A 170 23.91 -21.73 6.03
CA GLU A 170 23.24 -20.60 6.70
C GLU A 170 21.74 -20.85 6.92
N TYR A 171 21.11 -21.53 5.96
CA TYR A 171 19.67 -21.85 6.04
C TYR A 171 19.38 -22.89 7.13
N ASP A 172 20.30 -23.83 7.37
CA ASP A 172 20.13 -24.93 8.32
C ASP A 172 20.66 -24.59 9.73
N ASP A 173 21.50 -23.55 9.87
CA ASP A 173 22.11 -23.16 11.15
C ASP A 173 21.16 -22.24 11.96
N PRO A 174 20.62 -22.70 13.12
CA PRO A 174 19.76 -21.91 13.98
C PRO A 174 20.41 -20.63 14.53
N ALA A 175 21.75 -20.58 14.59
CA ALA A 175 22.50 -19.40 15.02
C ALA A 175 22.62 -18.34 13.91
N ASP A 176 22.47 -18.73 12.65
CA ASP A 176 22.54 -17.79 11.53
C ASP A 176 21.26 -16.96 11.39
N ARG A 177 21.41 -15.67 11.04
CA ARG A 177 20.27 -14.77 10.78
C ARG A 177 19.48 -15.10 9.51
N ARG A 178 19.96 -16.05 8.69
CA ARG A 178 19.27 -16.60 7.52
C ARG A 178 18.67 -17.98 7.76
N PHE A 179 18.66 -18.43 9.00
CA PHE A 179 18.00 -19.69 9.37
C PHE A 179 16.55 -19.69 8.89
N HIS A 180 16.21 -20.64 8.00
CA HIS A 180 14.91 -20.75 7.36
C HIS A 180 14.43 -19.46 6.65
N ALA A 181 15.34 -18.59 6.20
CA ALA A 181 15.00 -17.47 5.33
C ALA A 181 14.69 -18.00 3.92
N GLN A 182 13.40 -18.14 3.59
CA GLN A 182 12.97 -18.80 2.36
C GLN A 182 13.57 -18.20 1.08
N PRO A 183 13.75 -16.83 0.97
CA PRO A 183 14.37 -16.24 -0.19
C PRO A 183 15.92 -16.23 -0.14
N ASN A 184 16.59 -16.91 0.85
CA ASN A 184 18.04 -16.92 0.97
C ASN A 184 18.74 -17.33 -0.34
N ALA A 185 19.70 -16.52 -0.79
CA ALA A 185 20.47 -16.71 -2.01
C ALA A 185 21.78 -15.89 -1.97
N CYS A 186 22.63 -16.12 -2.97
CA CYS A 186 23.84 -15.32 -3.22
C CYS A 186 24.07 -15.23 -4.74
N PRO A 187 25.08 -14.45 -5.22
CA PRO A 187 25.34 -14.32 -6.65
C PRO A 187 25.53 -15.63 -7.42
N VAL A 188 25.97 -16.70 -6.71
CA VAL A 188 26.23 -18.02 -7.32
C VAL A 188 24.95 -18.83 -7.54
N CYS A 189 23.98 -18.72 -6.63
CA CYS A 189 22.82 -19.62 -6.61
C CYS A 189 21.45 -18.93 -6.69
N GLY A 190 21.42 -17.62 -6.71
CA GLY A 190 20.18 -16.86 -6.69
C GLY A 190 19.89 -16.13 -7.98
N PRO A 191 18.84 -15.30 -7.96
CA PRO A 191 18.42 -14.50 -9.12
C PRO A 191 19.53 -13.63 -9.69
N GLN A 192 19.44 -13.41 -11.00
CA GLN A 192 20.37 -12.59 -11.77
C GLN A 192 19.69 -11.37 -12.36
N LEU A 193 20.43 -10.25 -12.39
CA LEU A 193 19.98 -8.99 -12.96
C LEU A 193 20.48 -8.85 -14.39
N ARG A 194 19.66 -8.30 -15.29
CA ARG A 194 20.02 -8.00 -16.67
C ARG A 194 19.44 -6.65 -17.08
N LEU A 195 20.20 -5.90 -17.88
CA LEU A 195 19.72 -4.71 -18.54
C LEU A 195 19.52 -5.02 -20.03
N CYS A 196 18.39 -4.65 -20.59
CA CYS A 196 18.07 -4.92 -21.98
C CYS A 196 17.28 -3.77 -22.63
N ARG A 197 17.31 -3.74 -23.97
CA ARG A 197 16.43 -2.92 -24.79
C ARG A 197 15.43 -3.77 -25.53
N VAL A 198 14.26 -3.21 -25.76
CA VAL A 198 13.23 -3.82 -26.61
C VAL A 198 13.20 -3.08 -27.93
N ARG A 199 13.34 -3.82 -29.02
CA ARG A 199 13.21 -3.29 -30.38
C ARG A 199 11.98 -3.90 -31.03
N VAL A 200 11.11 -3.06 -31.55
CA VAL A 200 9.94 -3.52 -32.31
C VAL A 200 10.41 -3.94 -33.71
N ALA A 201 10.12 -5.16 -34.10
CA ALA A 201 10.41 -5.66 -35.44
C ALA A 201 9.44 -5.01 -36.45
N LYS A 202 9.95 -4.18 -37.35
CA LYS A 202 9.15 -3.64 -38.46
C LYS A 202 8.76 -4.78 -39.41
N GLY A 203 7.47 -5.09 -39.50
CA GLY A 203 6.92 -6.05 -40.43
C GLY A 203 6.81 -7.50 -39.95
N ALA A 204 6.75 -7.73 -38.62
CA ALA A 204 6.51 -9.06 -38.06
C ALA A 204 5.16 -9.64 -38.51
N ALA A 205 5.16 -10.93 -38.83
CA ALA A 205 3.93 -11.67 -39.15
C ALA A 205 2.99 -11.74 -37.91
N PRO A 206 1.67 -11.83 -38.07
CA PRO A 206 0.69 -11.73 -36.97
C PRO A 206 0.82 -12.80 -35.86
N ARG A 207 1.75 -13.73 -35.96
CA ARG A 207 1.95 -14.85 -35.00
C ARG A 207 3.29 -14.82 -34.24
N GLU A 208 4.19 -13.88 -34.52
CA GLU A 208 5.47 -13.72 -33.83
C GLU A 208 5.43 -12.52 -32.89
N PRO A 209 6.13 -12.56 -31.73
CA PRO A 209 6.22 -11.37 -30.89
C PRO A 209 6.83 -10.22 -31.71
N ALA A 210 6.14 -9.09 -31.74
CA ALA A 210 6.51 -7.92 -32.53
C ALA A 210 7.78 -7.23 -31.99
N TRP A 211 8.49 -7.82 -31.02
CA TRP A 211 9.69 -7.24 -30.41
C TRP A 211 10.82 -8.25 -30.26
N ALA A 212 12.05 -7.73 -30.31
CA ALA A 212 13.27 -8.44 -29.97
C ALA A 212 13.90 -7.82 -28.71
N VAL A 213 14.35 -8.66 -27.77
CA VAL A 213 15.04 -8.23 -26.56
C VAL A 213 16.55 -8.34 -26.80
N GLU A 214 17.24 -7.21 -26.70
CA GLU A 214 18.68 -7.10 -26.83
C GLU A 214 19.31 -6.84 -25.47
N ALA A 215 20.13 -7.77 -24.97
CA ALA A 215 20.89 -7.55 -23.75
C ALA A 215 21.94 -6.45 -23.96
N LEU A 216 22.12 -5.59 -22.97
CA LEU A 216 23.19 -4.60 -22.94
C LEU A 216 24.39 -5.16 -22.18
N ASP A 217 25.59 -4.92 -22.71
CA ASP A 217 26.84 -5.37 -22.10
C ASP A 217 27.22 -4.53 -20.87
N GLY A 218 28.00 -5.10 -19.95
CA GLY A 218 28.55 -4.43 -18.78
C GLY A 218 27.83 -4.77 -17.48
N ASP A 219 28.15 -4.04 -16.41
CA ASP A 219 27.47 -4.14 -15.11
C ASP A 219 26.06 -3.52 -15.22
N PRO A 220 24.98 -4.32 -15.08
CA PRO A 220 23.62 -3.84 -15.29
C PRO A 220 23.24 -2.66 -14.40
N ILE A 221 23.80 -2.57 -13.18
CA ILE A 221 23.50 -1.50 -12.23
C ILE A 221 24.18 -0.20 -12.65
N ARG A 222 25.47 -0.26 -12.95
CA ARG A 222 26.25 0.90 -13.41
C ARG A 222 25.71 1.46 -14.71
N GLU A 223 25.40 0.58 -15.64
CA GLU A 223 24.87 0.99 -16.94
C GLU A 223 23.46 1.58 -16.82
N ALA A 224 22.57 1.01 -15.99
CA ALA A 224 21.27 1.57 -15.68
C ALA A 224 21.40 2.96 -15.01
N ALA A 225 22.30 3.10 -14.04
CA ALA A 225 22.55 4.37 -13.37
C ALA A 225 23.09 5.42 -14.34
N ARG A 226 24.02 5.05 -15.23
CA ARG A 226 24.54 5.93 -16.30
C ARG A 226 23.38 6.41 -17.21
N MET A 227 22.53 5.50 -17.66
CA MET A 227 21.37 5.85 -18.51
C MET A 227 20.41 6.81 -17.79
N LEU A 228 20.11 6.55 -16.51
CA LEU A 228 19.29 7.46 -15.69
C LEU A 228 19.95 8.84 -15.55
N ALA A 229 21.27 8.88 -15.29
CA ALA A 229 22.03 10.14 -15.22
C ALA A 229 21.96 10.94 -16.52
N GLU A 230 21.95 10.27 -17.68
CA GLU A 230 21.79 10.88 -19.01
C GLU A 230 20.35 11.35 -19.30
N GLY A 231 19.39 11.10 -18.41
CA GLY A 231 17.98 11.49 -18.58
C GLY A 231 17.16 10.46 -19.36
N ARG A 232 17.57 9.19 -19.38
CA ARG A 232 16.75 8.11 -19.95
C ARG A 232 15.68 7.66 -18.96
N ILE A 233 14.60 7.12 -19.48
CA ILE A 233 13.50 6.52 -18.72
C ILE A 233 13.70 5.00 -18.72
N LEU A 234 13.78 4.38 -17.54
CA LEU A 234 13.98 2.95 -17.39
C LEU A 234 12.76 2.27 -16.76
N ALA A 235 12.41 1.09 -17.27
CA ALA A 235 11.52 0.17 -16.57
C ALA A 235 12.35 -0.73 -15.63
N VAL A 236 12.16 -0.60 -14.32
CA VAL A 236 12.95 -1.31 -13.30
C VAL A 236 12.05 -2.33 -12.59
N LYS A 237 12.39 -3.62 -12.72
CA LYS A 237 11.66 -4.70 -12.03
C LYS A 237 12.00 -4.70 -10.54
N GLY A 238 11.01 -4.38 -9.71
CA GLY A 238 11.12 -4.31 -8.26
C GLY A 238 10.75 -5.61 -7.54
N ILE A 239 10.25 -5.49 -6.30
CA ILE A 239 9.77 -6.63 -5.50
C ILE A 239 8.40 -7.09 -5.97
N GLY A 240 7.45 -6.16 -6.17
CA GLY A 240 6.05 -6.45 -6.46
C GLY A 240 5.59 -6.13 -7.88
N GLY A 241 6.41 -5.52 -8.71
CA GLY A 241 6.11 -5.13 -10.07
C GLY A 241 7.21 -4.26 -10.66
N TYR A 242 6.94 -3.68 -11.83
CA TYR A 242 7.83 -2.74 -12.48
C TYR A 242 7.57 -1.30 -12.03
N HIS A 243 8.64 -0.51 -12.01
CA HIS A 243 8.59 0.94 -11.88
C HIS A 243 9.13 1.58 -13.15
N LEU A 244 8.57 2.75 -13.52
CA LEU A 244 9.22 3.65 -14.47
C LEU A 244 10.06 4.63 -13.66
N ALA A 245 11.35 4.63 -13.91
CA ALA A 245 12.34 5.44 -13.22
C ALA A 245 12.94 6.49 -14.16
N CYS A 246 13.06 7.73 -13.71
CA CYS A 246 13.82 8.79 -14.38
C CYS A 246 14.30 9.83 -13.38
N ARG A 247 15.20 10.74 -13.79
CA ARG A 247 15.64 11.87 -12.96
C ARG A 247 14.49 12.79 -12.63
N ALA A 248 14.35 13.10 -11.35
CA ALA A 248 13.28 13.96 -10.83
C ALA A 248 13.60 15.47 -10.95
N ASP A 249 14.86 15.83 -11.20
CA ASP A 249 15.35 17.20 -11.34
C ASP A 249 15.35 17.71 -12.79
N ARG A 250 14.95 16.88 -13.75
CA ARG A 250 14.94 17.19 -15.18
C ARG A 250 13.50 17.33 -15.68
N GLU A 251 13.05 18.59 -15.85
CA GLU A 251 11.69 18.89 -16.31
C GLU A 251 11.36 18.29 -17.66
N ASP A 252 12.29 18.36 -18.61
CA ASP A 252 12.16 17.77 -19.95
C ASP A 252 11.94 16.25 -19.91
N VAL A 253 12.62 15.57 -18.99
CA VAL A 253 12.51 14.12 -18.83
C VAL A 253 11.20 13.73 -18.12
N VAL A 254 10.81 14.49 -17.10
CA VAL A 254 9.55 14.25 -16.36
C VAL A 254 8.35 14.48 -17.28
N GLN A 255 8.35 15.55 -18.07
CA GLN A 255 7.30 15.79 -19.06
C GLN A 255 7.26 14.69 -20.13
N THR A 256 8.42 14.24 -20.63
CA THR A 256 8.50 13.10 -21.57
C THR A 256 7.88 11.85 -20.97
N LEU A 257 8.16 11.55 -19.68
CA LEU A 257 7.55 10.42 -18.98
C LEU A 257 6.03 10.56 -18.90
N ARG A 258 5.52 11.76 -18.57
CA ARG A 258 4.07 12.02 -18.50
C ARG A 258 3.38 11.80 -19.83
N GLN A 259 3.95 12.36 -20.91
CA GLN A 259 3.43 12.21 -22.27
C GLN A 259 3.39 10.73 -22.69
N ARG A 260 4.50 10.01 -22.54
CA ARG A 260 4.58 8.58 -22.93
C ARG A 260 3.66 7.69 -22.09
N LYS A 261 3.48 8.02 -20.81
CA LYS A 261 2.61 7.28 -19.87
C LYS A 261 1.13 7.65 -19.99
N LEU A 262 0.78 8.68 -20.76
CA LEU A 262 -0.57 9.26 -20.86
C LEU A 262 -1.11 9.65 -19.47
N ARG A 263 -0.26 10.34 -18.67
CA ARG A 263 -0.57 10.67 -17.28
C ARG A 263 -0.65 12.18 -17.08
N ASP A 264 -1.86 12.70 -17.15
CA ASP A 264 -2.14 14.11 -16.92
C ASP A 264 -2.42 14.37 -15.42
N GLY A 265 -1.92 15.50 -14.89
CA GLY A 265 -2.26 16.05 -13.59
C GLY A 265 -1.84 15.26 -12.33
N LYS A 266 -1.93 13.94 -12.31
CA LYS A 266 -1.65 13.14 -11.11
C LYS A 266 -0.17 13.21 -10.68
N PRO A 267 0.17 13.50 -9.39
CA PRO A 267 1.54 13.53 -8.90
C PRO A 267 2.31 12.24 -9.16
N LEU A 268 3.62 12.36 -9.31
CA LEU A 268 4.57 11.26 -9.44
C LEU A 268 5.31 11.05 -8.12
N ALA A 269 5.51 9.80 -7.72
CA ALA A 269 6.26 9.48 -6.51
C ALA A 269 7.76 9.67 -6.73
N LEU A 270 8.44 10.14 -5.68
CA LEU A 270 9.87 10.33 -5.60
C LEU A 270 10.51 9.24 -4.74
N MET A 271 11.54 8.60 -5.27
CA MET A 271 12.47 7.82 -4.46
C MET A 271 13.75 8.64 -4.23
N VAL A 272 14.16 8.74 -2.96
CA VAL A 272 15.31 9.55 -2.55
C VAL A 272 16.30 8.72 -1.76
N PRO A 273 17.62 9.00 -1.84
CA PRO A 273 18.65 8.16 -1.25
C PRO A 273 18.59 8.08 0.29
N SER A 274 18.05 9.11 0.95
CA SER A 274 18.01 9.22 2.41
C SER A 274 16.96 10.21 2.90
N ILE A 275 16.66 10.15 4.20
CA ILE A 275 15.80 11.13 4.88
C ILE A 275 16.39 12.55 4.74
N ALA A 276 17.71 12.69 4.85
CA ALA A 276 18.38 13.98 4.69
C ALA A 276 18.12 14.58 3.29
N ALA A 277 18.20 13.76 2.24
CA ALA A 277 17.84 14.19 0.89
C ALA A 277 16.36 14.59 0.76
N ALA A 278 15.43 13.88 1.41
CA ALA A 278 14.02 14.27 1.44
C ALA A 278 13.81 15.62 2.14
N GLN A 279 14.55 15.88 3.22
CA GLN A 279 14.48 17.14 3.97
C GLN A 279 14.95 18.38 3.19
N GLU A 280 15.65 18.21 2.08
CA GLU A 280 16.08 19.31 1.22
C GLU A 280 14.90 19.99 0.51
N PHE A 281 13.81 19.27 0.26
CA PHE A 281 12.62 19.77 -0.45
C PHE A 281 11.29 19.50 0.27
N CYS A 282 11.29 18.71 1.35
CA CYS A 282 10.13 18.45 2.20
C CYS A 282 10.32 18.94 3.63
N ILE A 283 9.20 19.27 4.28
CA ILE A 283 9.10 19.44 5.72
C ILE A 283 8.61 18.12 6.27
N LEU A 284 9.50 17.38 6.97
CA LEU A 284 9.18 16.08 7.53
C LEU A 284 8.90 16.19 9.03
N THR A 285 7.76 15.67 9.45
CA THR A 285 7.44 15.45 10.87
C THR A 285 8.19 14.22 11.39
N ARG A 286 8.16 14.00 12.71
CA ARG A 286 8.70 12.78 13.31
C ARG A 286 7.97 11.53 12.78
N ALA A 287 6.66 11.59 12.67
CA ALA A 287 5.84 10.49 12.16
C ALA A 287 6.15 10.18 10.68
N ASP A 288 6.41 11.21 9.84
CA ASP A 288 6.86 10.99 8.45
C ASP A 288 8.19 10.23 8.40
N VAL A 289 9.15 10.61 9.25
CA VAL A 289 10.46 9.95 9.32
C VAL A 289 10.32 8.51 9.77
N GLU A 290 9.50 8.23 10.78
CA GLU A 290 9.22 6.89 11.28
C GLU A 290 8.52 6.03 10.21
N ALA A 291 7.55 6.58 9.46
CA ALA A 291 6.88 5.91 8.37
C ALA A 291 7.84 5.57 7.21
N LEU A 292 8.65 6.55 6.78
CA LEU A 292 9.66 6.37 5.72
C LEU A 292 10.70 5.29 6.07
N ALA A 293 11.17 5.26 7.33
CA ALA A 293 12.17 4.31 7.81
C ALA A 293 11.59 2.96 8.25
N SER A 294 10.27 2.80 8.24
CA SER A 294 9.61 1.56 8.66
C SER A 294 9.92 0.39 7.71
N PRO A 295 9.79 -0.86 8.16
CA PRO A 295 9.92 -2.02 7.26
C PRO A 295 8.94 -2.04 6.09
N ALA A 296 7.83 -1.32 6.16
CA ALA A 296 6.88 -1.15 5.07
C ALA A 296 7.43 -0.20 3.99
N ALA A 297 8.25 0.79 4.38
CA ALA A 297 8.84 1.82 3.51
C ALA A 297 7.83 2.36 2.47
N PRO A 298 6.70 2.92 2.90
CA PRO A 298 5.65 3.40 2.01
C PRO A 298 6.05 4.68 1.28
N ILE A 299 5.24 5.09 0.31
CA ILE A 299 5.22 6.46 -0.18
C ILE A 299 4.53 7.31 0.89
N VAL A 300 5.24 8.27 1.47
CA VAL A 300 4.71 9.24 2.44
C VAL A 300 4.38 10.54 1.72
N LEU A 301 3.16 11.04 1.87
CA LEU A 301 2.77 12.36 1.36
C LEU A 301 3.31 13.41 2.32
N ALA A 302 4.50 13.93 2.01
CA ALA A 302 5.21 14.89 2.83
C ALA A 302 4.99 16.33 2.30
N ARG A 303 4.79 17.29 3.21
CA ARG A 303 4.57 18.69 2.85
C ARG A 303 5.81 19.26 2.14
N LYS A 304 5.58 19.95 1.03
CA LYS A 304 6.64 20.68 0.32
C LYS A 304 7.19 21.81 1.17
N ARG A 305 8.48 22.12 1.00
CA ARG A 305 9.01 23.39 1.48
C ARG A 305 8.42 24.54 0.66
N PRO A 306 8.28 25.76 1.25
CA PRO A 306 7.64 26.89 0.59
C PRO A 306 8.21 27.21 -0.79
N GLU A 307 9.51 27.04 -0.99
CA GLU A 307 10.20 27.29 -2.26
C GLU A 307 9.79 26.36 -3.41
N TYR A 308 9.12 25.24 -3.09
CA TYR A 308 8.58 24.26 -4.06
C TYR A 308 7.07 24.33 -4.19
N CYS A 309 6.39 25.22 -3.46
CA CYS A 309 4.95 25.42 -3.58
C CYS A 309 4.67 26.38 -4.73
N ALA A 310 3.83 25.95 -5.69
CA ALA A 310 3.34 26.84 -6.75
C ALA A 310 2.28 27.83 -6.24
N LEU A 311 1.70 27.57 -5.06
CA LEU A 311 0.68 28.41 -4.43
C LEU A 311 1.34 29.49 -3.56
N ASP A 312 0.80 30.73 -3.61
CA ASP A 312 1.22 31.84 -2.76
C ASP A 312 1.15 31.39 -1.28
N PRO A 313 2.24 31.55 -0.49
CA PRO A 313 2.25 31.23 0.94
C PRO A 313 1.14 31.94 1.74
N ALA A 314 0.61 33.07 1.23
CA ALA A 314 -0.49 33.79 1.84
C ALA A 314 -1.86 33.09 1.68
N VAL A 315 -1.96 32.06 0.82
CA VAL A 315 -3.19 31.30 0.56
C VAL A 315 -3.19 29.95 1.29
N LEU A 316 -2.09 29.57 1.94
CA LEU A 316 -2.02 28.35 2.73
C LEU A 316 -2.65 28.57 4.10
N PRO A 317 -3.91 28.14 4.34
CA PRO A 317 -4.40 28.02 5.70
C PRO A 317 -3.86 26.72 6.24
N LEU A 318 -3.15 26.79 7.35
CA LEU A 318 -3.25 25.87 8.46
C LEU A 318 -1.95 25.87 9.25
N ASP A 319 -1.86 26.83 10.13
CA ASP A 319 -1.20 26.70 11.42
C ASP A 319 -1.87 25.50 12.14
N PRO A 320 -1.11 24.52 12.66
CA PRO A 320 -1.68 23.39 13.40
C PRO A 320 -2.31 23.76 14.75
N ALA A 321 -2.30 25.01 15.15
CA ALA A 321 -3.15 25.54 16.19
C ALA A 321 -4.46 25.99 15.55
N ILE A 322 -5.48 25.09 15.54
CA ILE A 322 -6.83 25.43 15.15
C ILE A 322 -7.29 26.65 15.95
N PRO A 323 -7.48 27.82 15.32
CA PRO A 323 -8.21 28.88 15.97
C PRO A 323 -9.69 28.46 15.99
N SER A 324 -10.29 28.49 17.16
CA SER A 324 -11.73 28.40 17.41
C SER A 324 -12.54 28.94 16.23
N LEU A 325 -13.46 28.15 15.74
CA LEU A 325 -14.54 28.53 14.84
C LEU A 325 -15.04 29.92 15.15
N GLY A 326 -14.78 30.86 14.25
CA GLY A 326 -15.26 32.22 14.35
C GLY A 326 -16.79 32.24 14.46
N ARG A 327 -17.29 33.02 15.44
CA ARG A 327 -18.72 33.23 15.69
C ARG A 327 -19.42 33.61 14.40
N TRP A 328 -20.47 32.91 14.11
CA TRP A 328 -21.48 33.27 13.14
C TRP A 328 -22.21 34.55 13.60
N GLU A 329 -21.99 35.63 12.94
CA GLU A 329 -22.84 36.81 13.01
C GLU A 329 -23.26 37.24 11.61
N GLY A 330 -24.55 36.94 11.31
CA GLY A 330 -25.31 37.67 10.30
C GLY A 330 -24.90 37.48 8.82
N GLY A 331 -25.20 36.36 8.23
CA GLY A 331 -25.68 36.19 6.85
C GLY A 331 -24.97 36.91 5.69
N LYS A 332 -23.63 37.11 5.72
CA LYS A 332 -22.88 37.55 4.52
C LYS A 332 -21.47 36.96 4.51
N VAL A 333 -21.22 36.10 3.52
CA VAL A 333 -19.86 35.72 3.12
C VAL A 333 -19.25 36.87 2.32
N ARG A 334 -18.17 37.47 2.82
CA ARG A 334 -17.38 38.41 2.01
C ARG A 334 -16.50 37.59 1.06
N MET A 335 -16.80 37.63 -0.21
CA MET A 335 -15.92 37.17 -1.28
C MET A 335 -14.72 38.09 -1.39
N TRP A 336 -13.55 37.52 -1.55
CA TRP A 336 -12.29 38.23 -1.68
C TRP A 336 -12.06 38.62 -3.15
N GLU A 337 -12.01 39.93 -3.44
CA GLU A 337 -11.59 40.46 -4.74
C GLU A 337 -10.05 40.60 -4.73
N GLY A 338 -9.35 39.69 -5.38
CA GLY A 338 -7.92 39.77 -5.60
C GLY A 338 -7.55 39.13 -6.93
N SER A 339 -7.07 39.96 -7.85
CA SER A 339 -6.51 39.52 -9.14
C SER A 339 -5.28 38.66 -8.92
N LEU A 340 -5.32 37.42 -9.39
CA LEU A 340 -4.17 36.49 -9.44
C LEU A 340 -3.18 36.94 -10.55
N GLU A 341 -2.23 37.79 -10.22
CA GLU A 341 -1.01 37.89 -11.03
C GLU A 341 -0.11 36.69 -10.73
N ARG A 342 0.16 35.86 -11.75
CA ARG A 342 1.13 34.77 -11.68
C ARG A 342 2.51 35.35 -11.41
N SER A 343 2.97 35.33 -10.17
CA SER A 343 4.35 35.64 -9.85
C SER A 343 5.25 34.47 -10.21
N ILE A 344 6.15 34.68 -11.18
CA ILE A 344 7.22 33.76 -11.54
C ILE A 344 8.07 33.47 -10.30
N PRO A 345 8.38 32.19 -9.97
CA PRO A 345 9.18 31.84 -8.80
C PRO A 345 10.55 32.53 -8.84
N ARG A 346 10.99 33.09 -7.71
CA ARG A 346 12.35 33.59 -7.53
C ARG A 346 13.34 32.48 -7.82
N SER A 347 14.42 32.79 -8.52
CA SER A 347 15.52 31.88 -8.89
C SER A 347 15.94 31.03 -7.68
N LEU A 348 15.78 29.72 -7.80
CA LEU A 348 16.30 28.76 -6.84
C LEU A 348 17.83 28.90 -6.77
N ASP A 349 18.39 28.78 -5.58
CA ASP A 349 19.85 28.69 -5.36
C ASP A 349 20.37 27.50 -6.21
N PRO A 350 21.28 27.76 -7.18
CA PRO A 350 21.74 26.71 -8.09
C PRO A 350 22.55 25.59 -7.39
N SER A 351 22.88 25.74 -6.11
CA SER A 351 23.56 24.73 -5.30
C SER A 351 22.60 23.73 -4.64
N ARG A 352 21.28 23.95 -4.70
CA ARG A 352 20.28 23.06 -4.10
C ARG A 352 19.76 22.05 -5.14
N PRO A 353 19.51 20.78 -4.75
CA PRO A 353 18.86 19.84 -5.63
C PRO A 353 17.47 20.37 -6.00
N THR A 354 17.20 20.47 -7.27
CA THR A 354 15.91 20.89 -7.80
C THR A 354 15.02 19.68 -8.00
N ILE A 355 13.71 19.83 -7.75
CA ILE A 355 12.69 18.87 -8.20
C ILE A 355 11.90 19.57 -9.31
N ALA A 356 11.74 18.87 -10.41
CA ALA A 356 11.01 19.38 -11.56
C ALA A 356 9.56 19.70 -11.19
N PRO A 357 9.00 20.87 -11.56
CA PRO A 357 7.63 21.25 -11.26
C PRO A 357 6.60 20.20 -11.64
N SER A 358 6.76 19.60 -12.81
CA SER A 358 5.86 18.56 -13.30
C SER A 358 5.85 17.25 -12.50
N VAL A 359 6.69 17.09 -11.47
CA VAL A 359 6.61 15.94 -10.55
C VAL A 359 5.32 15.95 -9.75
N ALA A 360 4.96 17.10 -9.22
CA ALA A 360 3.75 17.28 -8.41
C ALA A 360 3.28 18.73 -8.51
N ASP A 361 2.70 19.07 -9.64
CA ASP A 361 2.09 20.37 -9.87
C ASP A 361 0.76 20.48 -9.12
N GLN A 362 0.37 21.70 -8.74
CA GLN A 362 -0.93 22.04 -8.11
C GLN A 362 -1.26 21.34 -6.78
N VAL A 363 -0.28 20.70 -6.13
CA VAL A 363 -0.43 20.11 -4.80
C VAL A 363 0.69 20.60 -3.88
N ASP A 364 0.43 20.63 -2.58
CA ASP A 364 1.35 21.10 -1.53
C ASP A 364 2.24 19.99 -0.95
N THR A 365 2.10 18.77 -1.46
CA THR A 365 2.85 17.60 -1.00
C THR A 365 3.64 16.94 -2.11
N PHE A 366 4.78 16.32 -1.74
CA PHE A 366 5.45 15.30 -2.54
C PHE A 366 5.16 13.93 -1.97
N GLY A 367 4.90 12.94 -2.83
CA GLY A 367 4.92 11.53 -2.44
C GLY A 367 6.36 11.04 -2.42
N VAL A 368 6.94 10.83 -1.24
CA VAL A 368 8.35 10.46 -1.06
C VAL A 368 8.48 9.07 -0.50
N MET A 369 9.43 8.28 -1.00
CA MET A 369 9.82 6.97 -0.43
C MET A 369 11.33 6.80 -0.40
N LEU A 370 11.79 5.92 0.50
CA LEU A 370 13.19 5.50 0.55
C LEU A 370 13.42 4.23 -0.28
N PRO A 371 14.67 3.92 -0.66
CA PRO A 371 15.03 2.64 -1.25
C PRO A 371 14.63 1.49 -0.33
N TYR A 372 13.85 0.56 -0.82
CA TYR A 372 13.38 -0.58 -0.04
C TYR A 372 13.89 -1.94 -0.56
N ALA A 373 14.38 -1.99 -1.79
CA ALA A 373 15.03 -3.16 -2.35
C ALA A 373 16.55 -2.95 -2.43
N PRO A 374 17.38 -3.99 -2.28
CA PRO A 374 18.83 -3.86 -2.42
C PRO A 374 19.24 -3.23 -3.75
N LEU A 375 18.51 -3.53 -4.83
CA LEU A 375 18.70 -2.92 -6.16
C LEU A 375 18.61 -1.40 -6.12
N HIS A 376 17.62 -0.85 -5.42
CA HIS A 376 17.46 0.61 -5.32
C HIS A 376 18.65 1.26 -4.62
N HIS A 377 19.12 0.66 -3.51
CA HIS A 377 20.30 1.14 -2.80
C HIS A 377 21.55 1.12 -3.69
N LEU A 378 21.70 0.08 -4.51
CA LEU A 378 22.83 -0.02 -5.44
C LEU A 378 22.76 1.04 -6.57
N LEU A 379 21.58 1.34 -7.09
CA LEU A 379 21.39 2.42 -8.07
C LEU A 379 21.81 3.79 -7.49
N PHE A 380 21.35 4.10 -6.26
CA PHE A 380 21.74 5.36 -5.59
C PHE A 380 23.22 5.41 -5.21
N ALA A 381 23.86 4.27 -4.94
CA ALA A 381 25.29 4.20 -4.67
C ALA A 381 26.17 4.58 -5.88
N GLU A 382 25.61 4.60 -7.08
CA GLU A 382 26.27 5.12 -8.28
C GLU A 382 26.17 6.66 -8.42
N GLY A 383 25.70 7.37 -7.37
CA GLY A 383 25.70 8.84 -7.31
C GLY A 383 24.46 9.51 -7.90
N LEU A 384 23.35 8.78 -8.04
CA LEU A 384 22.10 9.35 -8.52
C LEU A 384 21.45 10.23 -7.44
N GLY A 385 20.90 11.37 -7.86
CA GLY A 385 20.00 12.22 -7.08
C GLY A 385 18.57 11.65 -7.02
N PRO A 386 17.59 12.45 -6.57
CA PRO A 386 16.19 12.02 -6.53
C PRO A 386 15.68 11.47 -7.87
N LEU A 387 14.96 10.36 -7.82
CA LEU A 387 14.35 9.74 -8.98
C LEU A 387 12.82 9.82 -8.88
N VAL A 388 12.15 10.12 -9.98
CA VAL A 388 10.77 9.69 -10.16
C VAL A 388 10.79 8.17 -10.16
N MET A 389 9.89 7.56 -9.36
CA MET A 389 9.74 6.11 -9.28
C MET A 389 8.23 5.81 -9.21
N THR A 390 7.61 5.70 -10.37
CA THR A 390 6.16 5.47 -10.46
C THR A 390 5.85 4.06 -10.94
N SER A 391 4.68 3.52 -10.57
CA SER A 391 4.22 2.20 -11.07
C SER A 391 4.30 2.13 -12.60
N ALA A 392 4.80 1.01 -13.11
CA ALA A 392 4.92 0.82 -14.56
C ALA A 392 3.62 0.24 -15.12
N ASN A 393 2.75 1.13 -15.53
CA ASN A 393 1.49 0.87 -16.21
C ASN A 393 1.09 2.11 -17.02
N LEU A 394 0.31 1.93 -18.05
CA LEU A 394 -0.41 3.04 -18.66
C LEU A 394 -1.53 3.52 -17.73
N SER A 395 -2.00 4.75 -17.89
CA SER A 395 -3.04 5.32 -17.03
C SER A 395 -4.28 4.41 -16.98
N GLY A 396 -4.76 4.10 -15.77
CA GLY A 396 -5.92 3.22 -15.55
C GLY A 396 -5.68 1.71 -15.72
N GLN A 397 -4.50 1.28 -16.13
CA GLN A 397 -4.14 -0.15 -16.23
C GLN A 397 -3.61 -0.68 -14.89
N PRO A 398 -3.73 -1.99 -14.60
CA PRO A 398 -3.07 -2.60 -13.44
C PRO A 398 -1.54 -2.55 -13.57
N LEU A 399 -0.85 -2.73 -12.43
CA LEU A 399 0.61 -2.77 -12.37
C LEU A 399 1.17 -3.89 -13.25
N THR A 400 2.09 -3.56 -14.14
CA THR A 400 2.82 -4.53 -14.97
C THR A 400 3.89 -5.24 -14.13
N PHE A 401 3.95 -6.58 -14.18
CA PHE A 401 4.86 -7.38 -13.36
C PHE A 401 5.54 -8.54 -14.09
N ARG A 402 5.01 -8.98 -15.24
CA ARG A 402 5.65 -9.99 -16.09
C ARG A 402 6.53 -9.31 -17.13
N ASP A 403 7.62 -9.97 -17.47
CA ASP A 403 8.60 -9.39 -18.40
C ASP A 403 8.00 -9.24 -19.82
N GLU A 404 7.21 -10.23 -20.26
CA GLU A 404 6.55 -10.20 -21.57
C GLU A 404 5.53 -9.05 -21.66
N ASP A 405 4.72 -8.86 -20.59
CA ASP A 405 3.75 -7.77 -20.52
C ASP A 405 4.48 -6.41 -20.51
N ALA A 406 5.59 -6.31 -19.74
CA ALA A 406 6.39 -5.09 -19.68
C ALA A 406 6.99 -4.73 -21.05
N PHE A 407 7.49 -5.71 -21.80
CA PHE A 407 8.02 -5.49 -23.14
C PHE A 407 6.92 -5.07 -24.13
N ALA A 408 5.73 -5.68 -24.02
CA ALA A 408 4.62 -5.36 -24.89
C ALA A 408 4.03 -3.96 -24.62
N GLU A 409 3.87 -3.59 -23.35
CA GLU A 409 3.13 -2.40 -22.95
C GLU A 409 4.01 -1.16 -22.79
N LEU A 410 5.31 -1.34 -22.43
CA LEU A 410 6.17 -0.24 -22.01
C LEU A 410 7.31 0.08 -22.96
N HIS A 411 7.43 -0.61 -24.11
CA HIS A 411 8.54 -0.39 -25.06
C HIS A 411 8.57 1.02 -25.68
N GLU A 412 7.41 1.69 -25.74
CA GLU A 412 7.32 3.09 -26.19
C GLU A 412 7.52 4.07 -25.03
N VAL A 413 7.41 3.61 -23.77
CA VAL A 413 7.54 4.44 -22.58
C VAL A 413 8.98 4.43 -22.07
N ALA A 414 9.58 3.24 -21.93
CA ALA A 414 10.92 3.04 -21.37
C ALA A 414 11.99 2.89 -22.46
N ASP A 415 13.12 3.56 -22.25
CA ASP A 415 14.29 3.47 -23.16
C ASP A 415 15.11 2.18 -22.93
N ALA A 416 14.99 1.57 -21.72
CA ALA A 416 15.59 0.27 -21.38
C ALA A 416 14.87 -0.38 -20.19
N PHE A 417 15.13 -1.67 -19.98
CA PHE A 417 14.50 -2.51 -18.98
C PHE A 417 15.57 -3.16 -18.10
N LEU A 418 15.53 -2.87 -16.81
CA LEU A 418 16.34 -3.53 -15.79
C LEU A 418 15.52 -4.67 -15.19
N ILE A 419 15.77 -5.89 -15.64
CA ILE A 419 14.96 -7.08 -15.35
C ILE A 419 15.75 -8.10 -14.52
N HIS A 420 15.02 -9.04 -13.91
CA HIS A 420 15.58 -10.17 -13.20
C HIS A 420 14.72 -11.43 -13.36
N ASP A 421 15.33 -12.59 -13.18
CA ASP A 421 14.72 -13.92 -13.38
C ASP A 421 13.94 -14.44 -12.14
N ARG A 422 13.86 -13.67 -11.02
CA ARG A 422 12.95 -14.01 -9.93
C ARG A 422 11.53 -13.66 -10.35
N GLU A 423 10.67 -14.67 -10.42
CA GLU A 423 9.25 -14.51 -10.71
C GLU A 423 8.56 -13.69 -9.60
N ILE A 424 7.73 -12.72 -9.98
CA ILE A 424 6.74 -12.07 -9.12
C ILE A 424 5.44 -12.86 -9.28
N PHE A 425 5.03 -13.56 -8.24
CA PHE A 425 3.81 -14.38 -8.29
C PHE A 425 2.55 -13.58 -7.96
N ARG A 426 2.66 -12.68 -6.98
CA ARG A 426 1.61 -11.75 -6.58
C ARG A 426 2.09 -10.33 -6.82
N PRO A 427 1.55 -9.63 -7.84
CA PRO A 427 1.87 -8.23 -8.04
C PRO A 427 1.35 -7.41 -6.87
N ILE A 428 2.13 -6.44 -6.44
CA ILE A 428 1.75 -5.52 -5.37
C ILE A 428 2.41 -4.16 -5.59
N ASP A 429 1.59 -3.11 -5.64
CA ASP A 429 2.02 -1.72 -5.80
C ASP A 429 2.57 -1.16 -4.47
N ASP A 430 3.13 0.03 -4.49
CA ASP A 430 3.59 0.72 -3.30
C ASP A 430 2.41 1.29 -2.49
N SER A 431 2.49 1.16 -1.17
CA SER A 431 1.53 1.79 -0.27
C SER A 431 1.74 3.30 -0.26
N VAL A 432 0.65 4.05 -0.12
CA VAL A 432 0.66 5.51 0.04
C VAL A 432 0.04 5.84 1.38
N VAL A 433 0.75 6.63 2.18
CA VAL A 433 0.32 7.04 3.51
C VAL A 433 0.50 8.54 3.68
N PHE A 434 -0.26 9.13 4.59
CA PHE A 434 0.06 10.43 5.17
C PHE A 434 0.12 10.29 6.70
N THR A 435 0.69 11.29 7.37
CA THR A 435 0.74 11.31 8.83
C THR A 435 -0.18 12.40 9.36
N PHE A 436 -0.87 12.10 10.45
CA PHE A 436 -1.71 13.03 11.18
C PHE A 436 -1.39 12.90 12.67
N GLY A 437 -0.83 13.95 13.26
CA GLY A 437 -0.24 13.84 14.61
C GLY A 437 0.89 12.80 14.62
N ASP A 438 0.79 11.83 15.52
CA ASP A 438 1.74 10.71 15.62
C ASP A 438 1.26 9.45 14.85
N GLU A 439 0.12 9.53 14.16
CA GLU A 439 -0.47 8.39 13.46
C GLU A 439 -0.10 8.37 11.98
N THR A 440 0.08 7.16 11.45
CA THR A 440 0.26 6.92 10.01
C THR A 440 -1.03 6.38 9.42
N VAL A 441 -1.64 7.14 8.51
CA VAL A 441 -2.92 6.82 7.87
C VAL A 441 -2.70 6.34 6.44
N PRO A 442 -3.03 5.09 6.09
CA PRO A 442 -2.89 4.59 4.73
C PRO A 442 -4.03 5.10 3.83
N ILE A 443 -3.66 5.81 2.75
CA ILE A 443 -4.55 6.16 1.63
C ILE A 443 -4.67 5.00 0.66
N ARG A 444 -3.52 4.33 0.40
CA ARG A 444 -3.44 3.12 -0.41
C ARG A 444 -2.70 2.05 0.40
N ARG A 445 -3.40 0.95 0.68
CA ARG A 445 -2.84 -0.18 1.40
C ARG A 445 -2.35 -1.22 0.39
N ALA A 446 -1.03 -1.45 0.33
CA ALA A 446 -0.39 -2.37 -0.61
C ALA A 446 0.91 -2.94 0.01
N ARG A 447 2.07 -2.85 -0.64
CA ARG A 447 3.35 -3.39 -0.17
C ARG A 447 3.68 -2.93 1.26
N GLY A 448 4.10 -3.89 2.08
CA GLY A 448 4.46 -3.67 3.49
C GLY A 448 3.26 -3.70 4.45
N TYR A 449 2.03 -3.54 3.95
CA TYR A 449 0.80 -3.58 4.74
C TYR A 449 -0.08 -4.80 4.39
N ALA A 450 -0.36 -5.03 3.10
CA ALA A 450 -1.12 -6.20 2.68
C ALA A 450 -0.20 -7.45 2.63
N PRO A 451 -0.71 -8.65 2.96
CA PRO A 451 -2.07 -8.99 3.38
C PRO A 451 -2.22 -9.12 4.91
N ARG A 452 -1.53 -8.29 5.71
CA ARG A 452 -1.58 -8.39 7.18
C ARG A 452 -3.04 -8.33 7.66
N PRO A 453 -3.51 -9.30 8.48
CA PRO A 453 -4.85 -9.25 9.04
C PRO A 453 -5.06 -8.04 9.96
N LEU A 454 -6.24 -7.47 9.92
CA LEU A 454 -6.74 -6.47 10.87
C LEU A 454 -7.66 -7.20 11.84
N ARG A 455 -7.44 -7.03 13.15
CA ARG A 455 -8.33 -7.58 14.18
C ARG A 455 -9.45 -6.59 14.45
N LEU A 456 -10.67 -7.08 14.43
CA LEU A 456 -11.87 -6.31 14.74
C LEU A 456 -12.29 -6.66 16.15
N GLU A 457 -12.05 -5.77 17.12
CA GLU A 457 -12.33 -5.98 18.54
C GLU A 457 -13.83 -6.20 18.83
N ALA A 458 -14.71 -5.66 17.99
CA ALA A 458 -16.15 -5.87 18.07
C ALA A 458 -16.60 -7.34 17.96
N PHE A 459 -15.71 -8.27 17.57
CA PHE A 459 -15.96 -9.71 17.56
C PHE A 459 -15.65 -10.40 18.89
N ASP A 460 -15.01 -9.72 19.84
CA ASP A 460 -14.69 -10.29 21.14
C ASP A 460 -15.92 -10.17 22.09
N GLY A 461 -16.33 -11.29 22.69
CA GLY A 461 -17.49 -11.34 23.61
C GLY A 461 -18.84 -11.62 22.92
N ASP A 462 -19.94 -11.21 23.59
CA ASP A 462 -21.33 -11.32 23.11
C ASP A 462 -21.78 -10.09 22.30
N GLY A 463 -20.81 -9.44 21.65
CA GLY A 463 -21.02 -8.23 20.87
C GLY A 463 -21.94 -8.42 19.64
N PRO A 464 -22.30 -7.32 18.97
CA PRO A 464 -23.26 -7.33 17.85
C PRO A 464 -22.84 -8.21 16.66
N LEU A 465 -21.57 -8.52 16.52
CA LEU A 465 -21.03 -9.38 15.47
C LEU A 465 -20.97 -10.88 15.85
N ALA A 466 -21.44 -11.24 17.04
CA ALA A 466 -21.52 -12.65 17.48
C ALA A 466 -22.35 -13.52 16.49
N ALA A 467 -23.37 -12.95 15.87
CA ALA A 467 -24.23 -13.63 14.90
C ALA A 467 -23.50 -14.07 13.61
N VAL A 468 -22.39 -13.44 13.27
CA VAL A 468 -21.57 -13.77 12.09
C VAL A 468 -20.28 -14.54 12.43
N ARG A 469 -20.11 -14.94 13.71
CA ARG A 469 -19.01 -15.84 14.10
C ARG A 469 -19.06 -17.12 13.30
N GLY A 470 -17.89 -17.56 12.85
CA GLY A 470 -17.76 -18.75 12.04
C GLY A 470 -18.15 -18.57 10.56
N ARG A 471 -18.84 -17.49 10.19
CA ARG A 471 -19.10 -17.15 8.79
C ARG A 471 -17.85 -16.65 8.09
N ARG A 472 -17.67 -17.07 6.85
CA ARG A 472 -16.62 -16.58 5.95
C ARG A 472 -17.26 -15.59 4.97
N ILE A 473 -16.89 -14.32 5.10
CA ILE A 473 -17.47 -13.24 4.30
C ILE A 473 -16.40 -12.71 3.34
N LEU A 474 -16.71 -12.69 2.06
CA LEU A 474 -15.95 -11.95 1.05
C LEU A 474 -16.66 -10.63 0.81
N ALA A 475 -16.00 -9.50 1.08
CA ALA A 475 -16.48 -8.18 0.69
C ALA A 475 -15.70 -7.70 -0.54
N VAL A 476 -16.42 -7.28 -1.59
CA VAL A 476 -15.82 -6.94 -2.90
C VAL A 476 -15.74 -5.45 -3.18
N GLY A 477 -16.19 -4.61 -2.25
CA GLY A 477 -16.05 -3.15 -2.33
C GLY A 477 -16.83 -2.49 -3.46
N GLY A 478 -16.47 -1.21 -3.72
CA GLY A 478 -17.02 -0.40 -4.81
C GLY A 478 -16.27 -0.56 -6.14
N GLU A 479 -16.50 0.38 -7.07
CA GLU A 479 -15.94 0.37 -8.43
C GLU A 479 -14.55 1.00 -8.49
N LEU A 480 -14.36 2.16 -7.83
CA LEU A 480 -13.13 2.95 -7.87
C LEU A 480 -12.22 2.61 -6.70
N LYS A 481 -10.89 2.67 -6.93
CA LYS A 481 -9.87 2.38 -5.91
C LYS A 481 -10.12 1.06 -5.17
N SER A 482 -10.59 0.05 -5.92
CA SER A 482 -11.12 -1.20 -5.39
C SER A 482 -10.10 -1.93 -4.51
N THR A 483 -10.60 -2.53 -3.45
CA THR A 483 -9.97 -3.55 -2.62
C THR A 483 -11.00 -4.60 -2.27
N VAL A 484 -10.54 -5.78 -1.89
CA VAL A 484 -11.43 -6.83 -1.38
C VAL A 484 -11.04 -7.23 0.03
N CYS A 485 -11.98 -7.75 0.81
CA CYS A 485 -11.72 -8.16 2.17
C CYS A 485 -12.26 -9.57 2.43
N LEU A 486 -11.41 -10.42 3.00
CA LEU A 486 -11.80 -11.72 3.53
C LEU A 486 -11.97 -11.59 5.04
N LEU A 487 -13.19 -11.77 5.53
CA LEU A 487 -13.50 -11.69 6.96
C LEU A 487 -13.85 -13.06 7.52
N HIS A 488 -13.21 -13.45 8.62
CA HIS A 488 -13.52 -14.66 9.36
C HIS A 488 -13.07 -14.55 10.82
N ASN A 489 -13.96 -14.86 11.77
CA ASN A 489 -13.66 -14.89 13.21
C ASN A 489 -13.00 -13.62 13.73
N GLY A 490 -13.44 -12.44 13.27
CA GLY A 490 -12.89 -11.15 13.69
C GLY A 490 -11.56 -10.77 13.04
N GLU A 491 -11.04 -11.57 12.11
CA GLU A 491 -9.86 -11.22 11.33
C GLU A 491 -10.27 -10.79 9.92
N ALA A 492 -9.98 -9.54 9.56
CA ALA A 492 -10.21 -8.97 8.25
C ALA A 492 -8.89 -8.90 7.46
N ILE A 493 -8.81 -9.64 6.36
CA ILE A 493 -7.66 -9.62 5.43
C ILE A 493 -8.07 -8.76 4.25
N VAL A 494 -7.61 -7.50 4.25
CA VAL A 494 -7.82 -6.56 3.14
C VAL A 494 -6.72 -6.77 2.11
N SER A 495 -7.11 -6.90 0.84
CA SER A 495 -6.19 -7.04 -0.28
C SER A 495 -5.29 -5.81 -0.45
N GLU A 496 -4.33 -5.92 -1.34
CA GLU A 496 -3.69 -4.77 -1.96
C GLU A 496 -4.71 -3.93 -2.75
N HIS A 497 -4.35 -2.68 -3.03
CA HIS A 497 -5.11 -1.81 -3.93
C HIS A 497 -5.14 -2.42 -5.34
N LEU A 498 -6.35 -2.62 -5.88
CA LEU A 498 -6.59 -3.26 -7.17
C LEU A 498 -6.85 -2.27 -8.31
N GLY A 499 -7.14 -1.01 -7.96
CA GLY A 499 -7.42 0.06 -8.90
C GLY A 499 -8.89 0.19 -9.29
N ASP A 500 -9.13 0.89 -10.38
CA ASP A 500 -10.48 1.20 -10.86
C ASP A 500 -10.95 0.11 -11.84
N LEU A 501 -12.12 -0.47 -11.58
CA LEU A 501 -12.62 -1.63 -12.34
C LEU A 501 -13.21 -1.26 -13.71
N SER A 502 -13.22 0.02 -14.05
CA SER A 502 -13.81 0.57 -15.27
C SER A 502 -13.23 0.03 -16.58
N ASN A 503 -12.05 -0.61 -16.53
CA ASN A 503 -11.45 -1.22 -17.72
C ASN A 503 -11.34 -2.76 -17.60
N PRO A 504 -11.37 -3.50 -18.75
CA PRO A 504 -11.35 -4.96 -18.75
C PRO A 504 -10.09 -5.59 -18.13
N ALA A 505 -8.94 -4.90 -18.18
CA ALA A 505 -7.70 -5.41 -17.60
C ALA A 505 -7.74 -5.33 -16.07
N ALA A 506 -8.21 -4.21 -15.51
CA ALA A 506 -8.38 -4.03 -14.07
C ALA A 506 -9.43 -5.01 -13.51
N TYR A 507 -10.54 -5.22 -14.22
CA TYR A 507 -11.54 -6.22 -13.83
C TYR A 507 -10.98 -7.65 -13.83
N ARG A 508 -10.22 -8.05 -14.85
CA ARG A 508 -9.54 -9.36 -14.86
C ARG A 508 -8.56 -9.49 -13.69
N HIS A 509 -7.80 -8.42 -13.40
CA HIS A 509 -6.89 -8.38 -12.27
C HIS A 509 -7.62 -8.57 -10.94
N PHE A 510 -8.74 -7.88 -10.74
CA PHE A 510 -9.63 -8.00 -9.58
C PHE A 510 -10.11 -9.45 -9.38
N VAL A 511 -10.64 -10.09 -10.43
CA VAL A 511 -11.10 -11.49 -10.36
C VAL A 511 -9.95 -12.45 -10.01
N GLN A 512 -8.77 -12.24 -10.60
CA GLN A 512 -7.58 -13.04 -10.31
C GLN A 512 -7.07 -12.81 -8.88
N ALA A 513 -7.11 -11.58 -8.37
CA ALA A 513 -6.69 -11.26 -7.01
C ALA A 513 -7.58 -11.96 -5.97
N ILE A 514 -8.91 -11.95 -6.17
CA ILE A 514 -9.84 -12.69 -5.30
C ILE A 514 -9.48 -14.18 -5.32
N GLY A 515 -9.35 -14.79 -6.50
CA GLY A 515 -9.02 -16.22 -6.61
C GLY A 515 -7.71 -16.58 -5.92
N ARG A 516 -6.67 -15.75 -6.09
CA ARG A 516 -5.36 -15.94 -5.42
C ARG A 516 -5.45 -15.80 -3.90
N LEU A 517 -6.29 -14.90 -3.38
CA LEU A 517 -6.50 -14.73 -1.94
C LEU A 517 -7.30 -15.93 -1.38
N GLU A 518 -8.38 -16.33 -2.06
CA GLU A 518 -9.17 -17.51 -1.69
C GLU A 518 -8.30 -18.77 -1.64
N GLU A 519 -7.43 -18.98 -2.64
CA GLU A 519 -6.49 -20.09 -2.67
C GLU A 519 -5.45 -20.01 -1.56
N LEU A 520 -4.80 -18.83 -1.39
CA LEU A 520 -3.76 -18.63 -0.39
C LEU A 520 -4.24 -18.91 1.02
N PHE A 521 -5.45 -18.45 1.35
CA PHE A 521 -6.03 -18.61 2.68
C PHE A 521 -6.99 -19.81 2.79
N GLY A 522 -7.14 -20.64 1.75
CA GLY A 522 -8.11 -21.72 1.73
C GLY A 522 -9.54 -21.22 2.00
N PHE A 523 -9.90 -20.04 1.44
CA PHE A 523 -11.13 -19.33 1.77
C PHE A 523 -12.23 -19.67 0.76
N LYS A 524 -13.32 -20.23 1.27
CA LYS A 524 -14.56 -20.39 0.51
C LYS A 524 -15.61 -19.54 1.20
N PRO A 525 -16.08 -18.44 0.61
CA PRO A 525 -17.05 -17.57 1.25
C PRO A 525 -18.40 -18.27 1.44
N ASP A 526 -19.04 -18.01 2.57
CA ASP A 526 -20.42 -18.39 2.84
C ASP A 526 -21.40 -17.29 2.40
N VAL A 527 -20.90 -16.04 2.28
CA VAL A 527 -21.63 -14.84 1.87
C VAL A 527 -20.67 -13.89 1.12
N VAL A 528 -21.18 -13.20 0.11
CA VAL A 528 -20.45 -12.10 -0.56
C VAL A 528 -21.17 -10.79 -0.30
N ALA A 529 -20.48 -9.85 0.36
CA ALA A 529 -20.94 -8.47 0.55
C ALA A 529 -20.46 -7.58 -0.62
N HIS A 530 -21.36 -6.74 -1.14
CA HIS A 530 -21.08 -5.87 -2.28
C HIS A 530 -21.77 -4.52 -2.14
N ASP A 531 -21.35 -3.52 -2.92
CA ASP A 531 -22.00 -2.22 -2.98
C ASP A 531 -23.47 -2.34 -3.44
N LEU A 532 -24.32 -1.44 -2.92
CA LEU A 532 -25.72 -1.37 -3.31
C LEU A 532 -25.90 -1.00 -4.80
N HIS A 533 -24.91 -0.34 -5.41
CA HIS A 533 -24.96 0.09 -6.80
C HIS A 533 -25.14 -1.10 -7.75
N PRO A 534 -26.24 -1.14 -8.57
CA PRO A 534 -26.61 -2.33 -9.32
C PRO A 534 -25.66 -2.65 -10.49
N GLN A 535 -24.95 -1.67 -11.02
CA GLN A 535 -24.14 -1.78 -12.24
C GLN A 535 -22.63 -1.84 -11.98
N TYR A 536 -22.16 -1.63 -10.75
CA TYR A 536 -20.75 -1.78 -10.46
C TYR A 536 -20.28 -3.19 -10.82
N LEU A 537 -19.13 -3.29 -11.48
CA LEU A 537 -18.57 -4.58 -11.89
C LEU A 537 -18.26 -5.47 -10.67
N SER A 538 -17.89 -4.89 -9.53
CA SER A 538 -17.77 -5.61 -8.25
C SER A 538 -19.11 -6.22 -7.80
N SER A 539 -20.22 -5.47 -7.91
CA SER A 539 -21.56 -5.96 -7.57
C SER A 539 -22.07 -7.00 -8.56
N VAL A 540 -21.74 -6.84 -9.86
CA VAL A 540 -22.05 -7.84 -10.89
C VAL A 540 -21.31 -9.14 -10.61
N TYR A 541 -20.00 -9.05 -10.28
CA TYR A 541 -19.20 -10.21 -9.88
C TYR A 541 -19.80 -10.94 -8.67
N ALA A 542 -20.20 -10.20 -7.62
CA ALA A 542 -20.79 -10.79 -6.42
C ALA A 542 -22.05 -11.62 -6.75
N ARG A 543 -22.95 -11.07 -7.57
CA ARG A 543 -24.18 -11.74 -7.98
C ARG A 543 -23.98 -12.95 -8.90
N GLN A 544 -22.81 -13.06 -9.56
CA GLN A 544 -22.45 -14.24 -10.36
C GLN A 544 -21.91 -15.40 -9.51
N ARG A 545 -21.61 -15.16 -8.23
CA ARG A 545 -21.16 -16.20 -7.31
C ARG A 545 -22.35 -17.06 -6.84
N GLU A 546 -22.15 -18.38 -6.76
CA GLU A 546 -23.17 -19.34 -6.31
C GLU A 546 -23.31 -19.41 -4.77
N VAL A 547 -23.32 -18.22 -4.13
CA VAL A 547 -23.47 -18.06 -2.66
C VAL A 547 -24.37 -16.86 -2.37
N PRO A 548 -25.03 -16.80 -1.20
CA PRO A 548 -25.82 -15.65 -0.81
C PRO A 548 -25.03 -14.34 -0.89
N THR A 549 -25.69 -13.28 -1.34
CA THR A 549 -25.10 -11.93 -1.42
C THR A 549 -25.78 -10.96 -0.47
N LEU A 550 -25.03 -9.95 -0.01
CA LEU A 550 -25.52 -8.86 0.83
C LEU A 550 -25.13 -7.53 0.17
N ALA A 551 -26.14 -6.78 -0.27
CA ALA A 551 -25.92 -5.41 -0.75
C ALA A 551 -25.82 -4.45 0.44
N VAL A 552 -24.79 -3.59 0.44
CA VAL A 552 -24.50 -2.62 1.49
C VAL A 552 -24.53 -1.22 0.91
N GLN A 553 -25.23 -0.29 1.57
CA GLN A 553 -25.25 1.10 1.15
C GLN A 553 -23.87 1.73 1.32
N HIS A 554 -23.41 2.49 0.32
CA HIS A 554 -22.05 3.00 0.18
C HIS A 554 -21.57 3.82 1.39
N HIS A 555 -22.32 4.85 1.77
CA HIS A 555 -21.97 5.77 2.86
C HIS A 555 -22.09 5.11 4.24
N HIS A 556 -23.03 4.17 4.40
CA HIS A 556 -23.07 3.30 5.58
C HIS A 556 -21.80 2.45 5.69
N ALA A 557 -21.29 1.91 4.58
CA ALA A 557 -20.03 1.16 4.57
C ALA A 557 -18.83 2.03 5.00
N HIS A 558 -18.79 3.31 4.61
CA HIS A 558 -17.76 4.26 5.08
C HIS A 558 -17.82 4.41 6.61
N VAL A 559 -18.98 4.69 7.19
CA VAL A 559 -19.12 4.83 8.65
C VAL A 559 -18.80 3.51 9.36
N ALA A 560 -19.32 2.38 8.87
CA ALA A 560 -19.08 1.06 9.43
C ALA A 560 -17.59 0.66 9.42
N SER A 561 -16.84 1.06 8.41
CA SER A 561 -15.39 0.80 8.34
C SER A 561 -14.63 1.53 9.44
N VAL A 562 -14.98 2.79 9.72
CA VAL A 562 -14.42 3.57 10.83
C VAL A 562 -14.82 2.98 12.18
N MET A 563 -16.10 2.59 12.33
CA MET A 563 -16.56 1.92 13.56
C MET A 563 -15.77 0.64 13.81
N ALA A 564 -15.51 -0.16 12.78
CA ALA A 564 -14.74 -1.39 12.90
C ALA A 564 -13.27 -1.14 13.25
N GLU A 565 -12.65 -0.11 12.68
CA GLU A 565 -11.26 0.27 12.92
C GLU A 565 -11.03 0.72 14.37
N TYR A 566 -11.97 1.48 14.93
CA TYR A 566 -11.88 2.00 16.30
C TYR A 566 -12.65 1.17 17.35
N GLY A 567 -13.17 0.00 17.00
CA GLY A 567 -13.88 -0.89 17.93
C GLY A 567 -15.18 -0.30 18.48
N LEU A 568 -15.84 0.64 17.78
CA LEU A 568 -17.07 1.28 18.22
C LEU A 568 -18.27 0.33 18.10
N SER A 569 -19.03 0.16 19.16
CA SER A 569 -20.12 -0.83 19.25
C SER A 569 -21.52 -0.26 19.49
N GLY A 570 -21.64 1.03 19.82
CA GLY A 570 -22.91 1.72 20.07
C GLY A 570 -23.42 2.45 18.83
N PRO A 571 -24.56 3.16 18.94
CA PRO A 571 -25.01 4.06 17.88
C PRO A 571 -23.98 5.17 17.66
N VAL A 572 -23.61 5.38 16.38
CA VAL A 572 -22.62 6.38 15.96
C VAL A 572 -23.27 7.32 14.95
N VAL A 573 -23.12 8.61 15.18
CA VAL A 573 -23.45 9.63 14.16
C VAL A 573 -22.23 9.81 13.27
N GLY A 574 -22.37 9.43 12.00
CA GLY A 574 -21.34 9.54 10.98
C GLY A 574 -21.67 10.62 9.97
N LEU A 575 -20.71 11.52 9.70
CA LEU A 575 -20.75 12.40 8.52
C LEU A 575 -19.92 11.78 7.42
N SER A 576 -20.56 11.27 6.37
CA SER A 576 -19.91 10.66 5.22
C SER A 576 -19.84 11.66 4.08
N CYS A 577 -18.63 12.12 3.76
CA CYS A 577 -18.34 13.04 2.66
C CYS A 577 -17.66 12.27 1.53
N ASP A 578 -18.28 12.28 0.35
CA ASP A 578 -17.83 11.49 -0.80
C ASP A 578 -18.11 12.20 -2.12
N GLY A 579 -17.52 11.67 -3.19
CA GLY A 579 -17.80 12.08 -4.56
C GLY A 579 -19.15 11.59 -5.05
N THR A 580 -19.41 10.29 -4.96
CA THR A 580 -20.66 9.67 -5.41
C THR A 580 -20.89 8.31 -4.77
N GLY A 581 -22.11 8.03 -4.30
CA GLY A 581 -22.57 6.73 -3.88
C GLY A 581 -24.05 6.54 -4.20
N TYR A 582 -24.48 5.30 -4.38
CA TYR A 582 -25.86 4.99 -4.75
C TYR A 582 -26.77 5.11 -3.52
N GLY A 583 -27.74 6.05 -3.57
CA GLY A 583 -28.72 6.29 -2.52
C GLY A 583 -29.84 5.25 -2.51
N THR A 584 -30.41 5.00 -1.33
CA THR A 584 -31.59 4.12 -1.17
C THR A 584 -32.87 4.69 -1.80
N ASP A 585 -32.87 6.00 -2.07
CA ASP A 585 -33.93 6.76 -2.74
C ASP A 585 -33.70 6.90 -4.26
N GLY A 586 -32.62 6.31 -4.79
CA GLY A 586 -32.23 6.39 -6.19
C GLY A 586 -31.48 7.67 -6.57
N ALA A 587 -31.20 8.56 -5.60
CA ALA A 587 -30.38 9.75 -5.79
C ALA A 587 -28.87 9.38 -5.73
N VAL A 588 -28.02 10.29 -6.19
CA VAL A 588 -26.57 10.20 -6.03
C VAL A 588 -26.18 10.87 -4.72
N TRP A 589 -25.86 10.08 -3.71
CA TRP A 589 -25.44 10.58 -2.40
C TRP A 589 -23.96 10.97 -2.39
N GLY A 590 -23.55 11.86 -1.45
CA GLY A 590 -22.14 12.25 -1.30
C GLY A 590 -21.85 13.19 -0.13
N CYS A 591 -22.86 13.60 0.66
CA CYS A 591 -22.66 14.28 1.94
C CYS A 591 -23.83 13.95 2.86
N GLU A 592 -23.64 12.92 3.67
CA GLU A 592 -24.71 12.26 4.41
C GLU A 592 -24.42 12.26 5.91
N LEU A 593 -25.38 12.69 6.70
CA LEU A 593 -25.37 12.54 8.16
C LEU A 593 -26.19 11.30 8.51
N LEU A 594 -25.50 10.26 8.97
CA LEU A 594 -26.10 8.95 9.25
C LEU A 594 -26.01 8.61 10.74
N LEU A 595 -27.09 8.11 11.32
CA LEU A 595 -27.05 7.40 12.59
C LEU A 595 -26.92 5.91 12.28
N CYS A 596 -25.77 5.34 12.59
CA CYS A 596 -25.44 3.93 12.30
C CYS A 596 -25.48 3.10 13.56
N GLU A 597 -26.21 1.99 13.53
CA GLU A 597 -26.27 1.01 14.64
C GLU A 597 -26.41 -0.40 14.08
N ARG A 598 -25.52 -1.33 14.54
CA ARG A 598 -25.63 -2.79 14.35
C ARG A 598 -25.86 -3.29 12.92
N GLY A 599 -25.36 -2.60 11.93
CA GLY A 599 -25.51 -3.00 10.53
C GLY A 599 -26.71 -2.38 9.81
N ASP A 600 -27.41 -1.46 10.49
CA ASP A 600 -28.47 -0.62 9.92
C ASP A 600 -28.12 0.86 10.10
N PHE A 601 -28.83 1.74 9.41
CA PHE A 601 -28.62 3.18 9.53
C PHE A 601 -29.92 3.96 9.30
N GLU A 602 -29.99 5.13 9.96
CA GLU A 602 -30.99 6.15 9.71
C GLU A 602 -30.32 7.37 9.09
N ARG A 603 -30.88 7.90 8.00
CA ARG A 603 -30.41 9.15 7.38
C ARG A 603 -30.98 10.33 8.11
N LEU A 604 -30.17 10.99 8.93
CA LEU A 604 -30.59 12.16 9.74
C LEU A 604 -30.65 13.45 8.90
N GLY A 605 -29.79 13.55 7.87
CA GLY A 605 -29.72 14.73 7.01
C GLY A 605 -28.72 14.54 5.88
N HIS A 606 -28.72 15.49 4.96
CA HIS A 606 -27.82 15.52 3.82
C HIS A 606 -27.66 16.93 3.26
N LEU A 607 -26.64 17.15 2.42
CA LEU A 607 -26.53 18.36 1.61
C LEU A 607 -27.76 18.48 0.71
N GLU A 608 -28.34 19.67 0.60
CA GLU A 608 -29.48 19.91 -0.24
C GLU A 608 -29.26 19.42 -1.68
N TYR A 609 -30.25 18.72 -2.24
CA TYR A 609 -30.14 18.17 -3.58
C TYR A 609 -30.04 19.22 -4.65
N PHE A 610 -29.11 19.02 -5.56
CA PHE A 610 -29.05 19.74 -6.83
C PHE A 610 -28.96 18.74 -8.00
N PRO A 611 -29.34 19.15 -9.24
CA PRO A 611 -29.31 18.22 -10.36
C PRO A 611 -27.86 17.95 -10.84
N LEU A 612 -27.51 16.69 -10.99
CA LEU A 612 -26.23 16.25 -11.59
C LEU A 612 -26.39 16.14 -13.10
N VAL A 613 -26.38 17.29 -13.79
CA VAL A 613 -26.66 17.37 -15.21
C VAL A 613 -25.60 16.71 -16.08
N GLY A 614 -25.98 15.66 -16.78
CA GLY A 614 -25.09 14.83 -17.59
C GLY A 614 -24.63 13.52 -16.89
N GLY A 615 -25.06 13.30 -15.64
CA GLY A 615 -24.66 12.09 -14.88
C GLY A 615 -23.14 11.99 -14.73
N ASP A 616 -22.54 10.89 -15.21
CA ASP A 616 -21.08 10.66 -15.12
C ASP A 616 -20.24 11.74 -15.82
N ALA A 617 -20.76 12.39 -16.86
CA ALA A 617 -20.07 13.49 -17.51
C ALA A 617 -19.82 14.68 -16.57
N ALA A 618 -20.67 14.89 -15.56
CA ALA A 618 -20.48 15.93 -14.57
C ALA A 618 -19.27 15.71 -13.64
N ALA A 619 -18.71 14.53 -13.60
CA ALA A 619 -17.47 14.25 -12.88
C ALA A 619 -16.20 14.56 -13.71
N ILE A 620 -16.37 14.75 -15.02
CA ILE A 620 -15.29 15.04 -15.97
C ILE A 620 -15.35 16.53 -16.36
N ASP A 621 -16.53 16.98 -16.77
CA ASP A 621 -16.80 18.35 -17.18
C ASP A 621 -17.20 19.17 -15.95
N THR A 622 -16.25 19.73 -15.21
CA THR A 622 -16.48 20.41 -13.91
C THR A 622 -17.35 21.67 -14.02
N TRP A 623 -17.49 22.25 -15.20
CA TRP A 623 -18.43 23.34 -15.47
C TRP A 623 -19.91 22.92 -15.30
N ARG A 624 -20.26 21.63 -15.47
CA ARG A 624 -21.62 21.12 -15.32
C ARG A 624 -22.17 21.24 -13.89
N PRO A 625 -21.48 20.73 -12.86
CA PRO A 625 -21.92 20.92 -11.47
C PRO A 625 -21.88 22.39 -11.06
N ALA A 626 -20.89 23.18 -11.52
CA ALA A 626 -20.84 24.61 -11.24
C ALA A 626 -22.10 25.36 -11.76
N LEU A 627 -22.49 25.12 -13.00
CA LEU A 627 -23.73 25.71 -13.57
C LEU A 627 -24.99 25.20 -12.88
N ALA A 628 -25.05 23.90 -12.56
CA ALA A 628 -26.20 23.30 -11.88
C ALA A 628 -26.40 23.90 -10.47
N LEU A 629 -25.29 24.09 -9.71
CA LEU A 629 -25.33 24.74 -8.40
C LEU A 629 -25.74 26.21 -8.48
N ALA A 630 -25.22 26.95 -9.45
CA ALA A 630 -25.61 28.36 -9.66
C ALA A 630 -27.10 28.49 -9.92
N VAL A 631 -27.65 27.65 -10.80
CA VAL A 631 -29.11 27.66 -11.10
C VAL A 631 -29.89 27.21 -9.86
N ALA A 632 -29.46 26.18 -9.12
CA ALA A 632 -30.11 25.73 -7.89
C ALA A 632 -30.12 26.84 -6.82
N ALA A 633 -29.08 27.68 -6.76
CA ALA A 633 -28.98 28.84 -5.89
C ALA A 633 -29.79 30.06 -6.36
N GLY A 634 -30.53 29.94 -7.46
CA GLY A 634 -31.35 31.04 -8.02
C GLY A 634 -30.58 32.01 -8.91
N GLY A 635 -29.36 31.70 -9.30
CA GLY A 635 -28.54 32.41 -10.28
C GLY A 635 -28.80 31.97 -11.71
N SER A 636 -28.04 32.52 -12.66
CA SER A 636 -28.05 32.12 -14.05
C SER A 636 -26.73 31.50 -14.49
N ALA A 637 -26.76 30.75 -15.60
CA ALA A 637 -25.55 30.22 -16.21
C ALA A 637 -24.52 31.31 -16.56
N ALA A 638 -25.01 32.52 -16.90
CA ALA A 638 -24.17 33.66 -17.22
C ALA A 638 -23.34 34.18 -16.03
N ASP A 639 -23.77 33.89 -14.78
CA ASP A 639 -23.07 34.35 -13.58
C ASP A 639 -21.82 33.52 -13.25
N VAL A 640 -21.69 32.32 -13.84
CA VAL A 640 -20.60 31.33 -13.54
C VAL A 640 -19.57 31.27 -14.66
N ILE A 641 -19.95 31.56 -15.91
CA ILE A 641 -19.08 31.44 -17.10
C ILE A 641 -17.76 32.26 -17.04
N PRO A 642 -17.62 33.36 -16.28
CA PRO A 642 -16.37 34.10 -16.20
C PRO A 642 -15.27 33.43 -15.35
N ILE A 643 -15.54 32.31 -14.68
CA ILE A 643 -14.55 31.64 -13.84
C ILE A 643 -13.59 30.85 -14.75
N ALA A 644 -12.36 31.32 -14.81
CA ALA A 644 -11.25 30.82 -15.62
C ALA A 644 -11.04 29.32 -15.48
N SER A 645 -11.60 28.55 -16.37
CA SER A 645 -11.15 27.20 -16.67
C SER A 645 -10.84 27.09 -18.16
N ASP A 646 -9.84 26.28 -18.51
CA ASP A 646 -9.54 25.97 -19.92
C ASP A 646 -10.70 25.19 -20.60
N ASP A 647 -11.71 24.76 -19.81
CA ASP A 647 -12.91 24.03 -20.21
C ASP A 647 -14.16 24.95 -20.24
N VAL A 648 -14.15 25.94 -21.10
CA VAL A 648 -15.36 26.76 -21.33
C VAL A 648 -16.30 25.99 -22.25
N PRO A 649 -17.57 25.71 -21.83
CA PRO A 649 -18.51 24.99 -22.66
C PRO A 649 -18.83 25.76 -23.94
N THR A 650 -18.95 25.04 -25.06
CA THR A 650 -19.43 25.60 -26.33
C THR A 650 -20.95 25.96 -26.25
N ALA A 651 -21.40 26.82 -27.11
CA ALA A 651 -22.82 27.15 -27.18
C ALA A 651 -23.75 25.94 -27.43
N ALA A 652 -23.25 24.91 -28.12
CA ALA A 652 -23.97 23.66 -28.35
C ALA A 652 -24.06 22.83 -27.06
N GLU A 653 -22.99 22.74 -26.26
CA GLU A 653 -22.95 22.05 -24.98
C GLU A 653 -23.86 22.73 -23.95
N LEU A 654 -23.87 24.06 -23.89
CA LEU A 654 -24.80 24.83 -23.06
C LEU A 654 -26.25 24.56 -23.43
N ALA A 655 -26.61 24.56 -24.73
CA ALA A 655 -27.95 24.24 -25.17
C ALA A 655 -28.38 22.80 -24.82
N VAL A 656 -27.45 21.82 -24.81
CA VAL A 656 -27.72 20.47 -24.34
C VAL A 656 -27.91 20.46 -22.82
N PHE A 657 -27.03 21.12 -22.06
CA PHE A 657 -27.14 21.27 -20.62
C PHE A 657 -28.47 21.86 -20.17
N GLU A 658 -28.91 22.99 -20.78
CA GLU A 658 -30.19 23.65 -20.47
C GLU A 658 -31.38 22.72 -20.75
N ARG A 659 -31.33 21.96 -21.84
CA ARG A 659 -32.35 20.96 -22.17
C ARG A 659 -32.42 19.83 -21.17
N GLN A 660 -31.26 19.29 -20.75
CA GLN A 660 -31.17 18.24 -19.76
C GLN A 660 -31.68 18.72 -18.40
N LEU A 661 -31.27 19.93 -17.98
CA LEU A 661 -31.73 20.56 -16.76
C LEU A 661 -33.28 20.76 -16.75
N ALA A 662 -33.84 21.30 -17.83
CA ALA A 662 -35.28 21.54 -17.96
C ALA A 662 -36.11 20.26 -18.02
N SER A 663 -35.59 19.19 -18.64
CA SER A 663 -36.33 17.93 -18.83
C SER A 663 -36.03 16.89 -17.73
N GLY A 664 -35.01 17.08 -16.91
CA GLY A 664 -34.53 16.09 -15.93
C GLY A 664 -33.88 14.86 -16.55
N VAL A 665 -33.67 14.82 -17.87
CA VAL A 665 -33.04 13.67 -18.55
C VAL A 665 -31.55 13.61 -18.22
N ASN A 666 -31.10 12.46 -17.76
CA ASN A 666 -29.71 12.23 -17.31
C ASN A 666 -29.22 13.31 -16.32
N SER A 667 -30.10 13.69 -15.38
CA SER A 667 -29.87 14.72 -14.38
C SER A 667 -30.40 14.25 -13.01
N PRO A 668 -29.85 13.13 -12.46
CA PRO A 668 -30.30 12.65 -11.17
C PRO A 668 -30.04 13.69 -10.06
N PRO A 669 -30.87 13.74 -9.00
CA PRO A 669 -30.60 14.58 -7.85
C PRO A 669 -29.36 14.08 -7.12
N THR A 670 -28.54 15.01 -6.61
CA THR A 670 -27.32 14.67 -5.89
C THR A 670 -27.10 15.52 -4.65
N SER A 671 -26.58 14.90 -3.58
CA SER A 671 -26.03 15.54 -2.39
C SER A 671 -24.49 15.50 -2.38
N SER A 672 -23.85 15.29 -3.52
CA SER A 672 -22.41 15.10 -3.66
C SER A 672 -21.60 16.32 -3.23
N LEU A 673 -20.85 16.19 -2.12
CA LEU A 673 -19.90 17.21 -1.70
C LEU A 673 -18.71 17.30 -2.66
N GLY A 674 -18.27 16.18 -3.23
CA GLY A 674 -17.21 16.17 -4.23
C GLY A 674 -17.54 17.05 -5.44
N ARG A 675 -18.80 16.98 -5.92
CA ARG A 675 -19.24 17.82 -7.06
C ARG A 675 -19.37 19.31 -6.71
N VAL A 676 -19.49 19.64 -5.42
CA VAL A 676 -19.46 21.05 -4.97
C VAL A 676 -18.03 21.60 -5.04
N PHE A 677 -17.02 20.77 -4.79
CA PHE A 677 -15.61 21.17 -4.87
C PHE A 677 -15.06 21.21 -6.30
N ASP A 678 -15.61 20.43 -7.23
CA ASP A 678 -15.24 20.48 -8.64
C ASP A 678 -15.61 21.85 -9.27
#